data_d920891271343920b74e68e0b01d0aef
#
_entry.id   d920891271343920b74e68e0b01d0aef
#
_cell.length_a   1.000
_cell.length_b   1.000
_cell.length_c   1.000
_cell.angle_alpha   90.00
_cell.angle_beta   90.00
_cell.angle_gamma   90.00
#
_symmetry.space_group_name_H-M   'P 1'
#
loop_
_entity.id
_entity.type
_entity.pdbx_description
1 polymer ?
#
loop_
_entity_poly.entity_id
_entity_poly.type
_entity_poly.pdbx_seq_one_letter_code
_entity_poly.pdbx_strand_id
1 'polypeptide(L)'
;RGKFTEEDRSRQRITQEPLPIRTRKQRSYSQFKESPDGRHMAWVSNELGQYKVWIYEVGTGKLRRIVKGEKKLDRIVDRSYPVLAWHPSGQALSYAVERKGELVLRTYTLDDGKTSEKDVFQLEKILSMDYSADGRNMVFSGIREGRTDLYLYYVIGNRQEQLTDDQFDDLDPRFVDEDKHIIFSSDRPDDTLRTNADVALVNGTKDIYLLDVATRSRLLTRLTNTPGVNEVQPSRFDSVNYTFLSDVDGLLNRFMVRYDSAVSHIDTTVHYRYYTVEERSTDLQRSILEQHVNARRGRFTQLQLVDGRYEFRSGRTSDGRMAGNGPVGPSGTGVPGADPGNGNGDLSPVVKVDPQVPRPTGADAVDIRNYTFMDEVNGAVRAPDPRKPKVAAPVAKASDTTAVSVFRFPDQRNYNVNFTIDEVVTQVDNSFSNQFYQPFAGPSELNPGLSGLTRMGASDLFEDHRILGGFRFALDLNNNDYLLAYENLKSRLDKRISFQRQAIQTVGLFGVVKSHTHNVRFQVSWPFSELASLRASAMYRNDRYVQQSIDPLSLRTPNFNDHMVGGKLEYVYDSSMPRGLNLWTGWKLKFFAEYYQQPTEDGDMQVVGMDLRHSLKVHRELIWVSRIAGSSSFGSRKVINFLGGVDNWLWAKVDPSIPIDFNQNYYFQTMAVPMRGFFFNARNGSSFGVFNTELRLPIVRYLVNRPVRSDFFNHLQVCAFGDIGAAWTGSDPYSEDNTFNQVTVVRNPLTITIDSQREPIIASYGFGLRTRLLGYFVRGDWGWGIDDGVIQPSVFHFSLSLDI
;
A
#
# COMPACT_ATOMS: atom_id res chain seq x y z
N ARG A 1 -30.12 6.46 -10.29
CA ARG A 1 -31.40 5.84 -9.90
C ARG A 1 -31.65 4.70 -10.87
N GLY A 2 -31.26 3.45 -10.51
CA GLY A 2 -31.65 2.26 -11.26
C GLY A 2 -33.18 2.09 -11.23
N LYS A 3 -33.75 1.66 -12.34
CA LYS A 3 -35.14 1.21 -12.33
C LYS A 3 -35.16 -0.15 -11.61
N PHE A 4 -36.03 -0.29 -10.61
CA PHE A 4 -36.30 -1.58 -9.99
C PHE A 4 -36.83 -2.56 -11.03
N THR A 5 -36.32 -3.78 -11.02
CA THR A 5 -36.85 -4.89 -11.81
C THR A 5 -38.15 -5.40 -11.22
N GLU A 6 -38.89 -6.22 -11.94
CA GLU A 6 -40.10 -6.86 -11.43
C GLU A 6 -39.78 -7.78 -10.22
N GLU A 7 -38.63 -8.41 -10.25
CA GLU A 7 -38.08 -9.25 -9.19
C GLU A 7 -37.77 -8.44 -7.92
N ASP A 8 -37.24 -7.22 -8.05
CA ASP A 8 -37.05 -6.32 -6.92
C ASP A 8 -38.34 -5.87 -6.26
N ARG A 9 -39.47 -5.90 -6.98
CA ARG A 9 -40.80 -5.53 -6.45
C ARG A 9 -41.43 -6.63 -5.60
N SER A 10 -41.03 -7.89 -5.79
CA SER A 10 -41.52 -9.03 -5.01
C SER A 10 -40.86 -9.13 -3.63
N ARG A 11 -39.70 -8.49 -3.45
CA ARG A 11 -38.94 -8.55 -2.20
C ARG A 11 -39.60 -7.73 -1.09
N GLN A 12 -39.41 -8.17 0.13
CA GLN A 12 -39.94 -7.53 1.32
C GLN A 12 -39.42 -6.11 1.46
N ARG A 13 -40.31 -5.16 1.73
CA ARG A 13 -39.94 -3.87 2.22
C ARG A 13 -39.40 -4.00 3.65
N ILE A 14 -38.48 -3.10 4.01
CA ILE A 14 -37.99 -3.01 5.37
C ILE A 14 -39.16 -2.63 6.27
N THR A 15 -39.63 -3.55 7.10
CA THR A 15 -40.84 -3.35 7.94
C THR A 15 -40.51 -2.76 9.30
N GLN A 16 -39.26 -2.94 9.78
CA GLN A 16 -38.83 -2.43 11.08
C GLN A 16 -38.58 -0.94 11.04
N GLU A 17 -39.10 -0.21 11.99
CA GLU A 17 -38.80 1.21 12.11
C GLU A 17 -37.33 1.45 12.51
N PRO A 18 -36.69 2.49 11.92
CA PRO A 18 -35.34 2.85 12.32
C PRO A 18 -35.34 3.41 13.73
N LEU A 19 -34.29 3.14 14.48
CA LEU A 19 -34.07 3.77 15.78
C LEU A 19 -33.98 5.28 15.63
N PRO A 20 -34.39 6.08 16.64
CA PRO A 20 -34.42 7.54 16.58
C PRO A 20 -33.02 8.16 16.64
N ILE A 21 -32.06 7.57 15.95
CA ILE A 21 -30.67 7.98 15.88
C ILE A 21 -30.43 8.75 14.57
N ARG A 22 -30.10 10.02 14.68
CA ARG A 22 -29.84 10.86 13.49
C ARG A 22 -28.50 10.52 12.86
N THR A 23 -28.53 10.05 11.62
CA THR A 23 -27.34 9.80 10.81
C THR A 23 -27.08 10.92 9.79
N ARG A 24 -25.83 11.09 9.37
CA ARG A 24 -25.41 12.08 8.36
C ARG A 24 -24.91 11.38 7.11
N LYS A 25 -25.26 11.88 5.91
CA LYS A 25 -24.87 11.30 4.61
C LYS A 25 -23.35 11.19 4.39
N GLN A 26 -22.59 12.10 4.98
CA GLN A 26 -21.13 12.18 4.79
C GLN A 26 -20.33 11.38 5.82
N ARG A 27 -21.01 10.54 6.62
CA ARG A 27 -20.38 9.71 7.64
C ARG A 27 -20.65 8.25 7.35
N SER A 28 -19.62 7.42 7.50
CA SER A 28 -19.81 5.97 7.61
C SER A 28 -20.12 5.60 9.04
N TYR A 29 -20.87 4.52 9.20
CA TYR A 29 -21.22 3.94 10.47
C TYR A 29 -20.96 2.46 10.42
N SER A 30 -20.46 1.90 11.54
CA SER A 30 -20.08 0.49 11.64
C SER A 30 -20.11 0.01 13.10
N GLN A 31 -19.91 -1.29 13.30
CA GLN A 31 -19.83 -1.95 14.62
C GLN A 31 -21.06 -1.69 15.49
N PHE A 32 -22.25 -1.79 14.89
CA PHE A 32 -23.51 -1.58 15.61
C PHE A 32 -23.87 -2.82 16.46
N LYS A 33 -23.69 -2.69 17.78
CA LYS A 33 -23.85 -3.80 18.74
C LYS A 33 -24.70 -3.39 19.95
N GLU A 34 -25.65 -4.24 20.32
CA GLU A 34 -26.44 -4.10 21.57
C GLU A 34 -25.66 -4.71 22.74
N SER A 35 -25.72 -4.08 23.91
CA SER A 35 -25.14 -4.64 25.13
C SER A 35 -25.88 -5.92 25.56
N PRO A 36 -25.21 -6.89 26.22
CA PRO A 36 -25.83 -8.14 26.63
C PRO A 36 -27.05 -7.96 27.57
N ASP A 37 -27.10 -6.87 28.33
CA ASP A 37 -28.23 -6.52 29.19
C ASP A 37 -29.37 -5.78 28.44
N GLY A 38 -29.16 -5.43 27.16
CA GLY A 38 -30.12 -4.75 26.31
C GLY A 38 -30.37 -3.28 26.66
N ARG A 39 -29.61 -2.70 27.58
CA ARG A 39 -29.77 -1.31 28.02
C ARG A 39 -29.07 -0.30 27.16
N HIS A 40 -28.00 -0.71 26.48
CA HIS A 40 -27.16 0.17 25.69
C HIS A 40 -26.95 -0.37 24.27
N MET A 41 -26.73 0.53 23.34
CA MET A 41 -26.27 0.22 21.99
C MET A 41 -25.01 1.03 21.70
N ALA A 42 -24.00 0.40 21.09
CA ALA A 42 -22.77 1.05 20.71
C ALA A 42 -22.53 0.98 19.21
N TRP A 43 -21.88 2.00 18.65
CA TRP A 43 -21.45 2.03 17.26
C TRP A 43 -20.27 2.96 17.04
N VAL A 44 -19.63 2.79 15.92
CA VAL A 44 -18.59 3.68 15.41
C VAL A 44 -19.17 4.59 14.34
N SER A 45 -18.78 5.84 14.33
CA SER A 45 -18.99 6.75 13.21
C SER A 45 -17.66 7.31 12.73
N ASN A 46 -17.43 7.35 11.42
CA ASN A 46 -16.21 7.89 10.83
C ASN A 46 -16.55 9.04 9.88
N GLU A 47 -15.86 10.17 10.04
CA GLU A 47 -16.00 11.36 9.21
C GLU A 47 -14.60 11.86 8.84
N LEU A 48 -14.25 11.81 7.56
CA LEU A 48 -12.95 12.25 7.08
C LEU A 48 -11.77 11.62 7.85
N GLY A 49 -11.84 10.32 8.13
CA GLY A 49 -10.81 9.59 8.84
C GLY A 49 -10.81 9.76 10.37
N GLN A 50 -11.66 10.60 10.92
CA GLN A 50 -11.82 10.72 12.36
C GLN A 50 -12.96 9.83 12.84
N TYR A 51 -12.64 8.78 13.58
CA TYR A 51 -13.64 7.92 14.19
C TYR A 51 -14.15 8.49 15.53
N LYS A 52 -15.38 8.12 15.87
CA LYS A 52 -16.01 8.41 17.16
C LYS A 52 -16.79 7.19 17.61
N VAL A 53 -16.64 6.79 18.86
CA VAL A 53 -17.44 5.72 19.47
C VAL A 53 -18.56 6.33 20.28
N TRP A 54 -19.76 5.83 20.05
CA TRP A 54 -20.99 6.31 20.66
C TRP A 54 -21.67 5.21 21.46
N ILE A 55 -22.29 5.58 22.55
CA ILE A 55 -23.20 4.72 23.33
C ILE A 55 -24.55 5.42 23.41
N TYR A 56 -25.60 4.68 23.11
CA TYR A 56 -26.99 5.10 23.20
C TYR A 56 -27.67 4.27 24.29
N GLU A 57 -28.26 4.93 25.26
CA GLU A 57 -29.03 4.31 26.32
C GLU A 57 -30.49 4.17 25.87
N VAL A 58 -30.96 2.94 25.74
CA VAL A 58 -32.25 2.60 25.12
C VAL A 58 -33.43 3.15 25.93
N GLY A 59 -33.38 3.09 27.29
CA GLY A 59 -34.48 3.55 28.18
C GLY A 59 -34.63 5.05 28.23
N THR A 60 -33.53 5.83 28.17
CA THR A 60 -33.58 7.31 28.32
C THR A 60 -33.46 8.04 26.99
N GLY A 61 -33.05 7.34 25.91
CA GLY A 61 -32.74 7.96 24.63
C GLY A 61 -31.45 8.81 24.63
N LYS A 62 -30.66 8.74 25.70
CA LYS A 62 -29.46 9.55 25.86
C LYS A 62 -28.31 9.01 25.00
N LEU A 63 -27.72 9.90 24.20
CA LEU A 63 -26.57 9.63 23.38
C LEU A 63 -25.29 10.20 23.99
N ARG A 64 -24.29 9.35 24.19
CA ARG A 64 -23.00 9.74 24.77
C ARG A 64 -21.87 9.34 23.82
N ARG A 65 -20.97 10.29 23.52
CA ARG A 65 -19.72 10.01 22.82
C ARG A 65 -18.65 9.68 23.87
N ILE A 66 -18.09 8.45 23.79
CA ILE A 66 -17.06 7.99 24.72
C ILE A 66 -15.65 8.17 24.17
N VAL A 67 -15.49 8.09 22.85
CA VAL A 67 -14.19 8.22 22.19
C VAL A 67 -14.28 9.16 21.00
N LYS A 68 -13.23 9.94 20.80
CA LYS A 68 -12.98 10.73 19.59
C LYS A 68 -11.54 10.50 19.17
N GLY A 69 -11.33 9.83 18.05
CA GLY A 69 -10.02 9.62 17.45
C GLY A 69 -9.35 10.93 17.01
N GLU A 70 -8.06 10.89 16.82
CA GLU A 70 -7.32 12.01 16.25
C GLU A 70 -7.72 12.23 14.79
N LYS A 71 -7.72 13.47 14.35
CA LYS A 71 -7.93 13.82 12.95
C LYS A 71 -6.56 13.84 12.28
N LYS A 72 -6.24 12.77 11.54
CA LYS A 72 -4.99 12.63 10.77
C LYS A 72 -5.31 12.94 9.30
N LEU A 73 -4.90 14.11 8.82
CA LEU A 73 -5.11 14.52 7.43
C LEU A 73 -3.98 14.05 6.49
N ASP A 74 -2.87 13.65 7.07
CA ASP A 74 -1.59 13.34 6.42
C ASP A 74 -1.30 11.84 6.26
N ARG A 75 -2.25 10.97 6.61
CA ARG A 75 -2.07 9.52 6.57
C ARG A 75 -3.28 8.82 5.96
N ILE A 76 -3.03 7.69 5.32
CA ILE A 76 -4.08 6.73 4.97
C ILE A 76 -4.71 6.25 6.27
N VAL A 77 -6.00 6.52 6.43
CA VAL A 77 -6.74 6.16 7.63
C VAL A 77 -7.37 4.80 7.44
N ASP A 78 -7.03 3.86 8.30
CA ASP A 78 -7.72 2.58 8.39
C ASP A 78 -9.13 2.80 8.98
N ARG A 79 -10.15 2.61 8.13
CA ARG A 79 -11.56 2.80 8.50
C ARG A 79 -12.17 1.58 9.20
N SER A 80 -11.47 0.47 9.27
CA SER A 80 -11.93 -0.73 9.97
C SER A 80 -11.86 -0.59 11.50
N TYR A 81 -11.07 0.34 11.98
CA TYR A 81 -10.99 0.67 13.40
C TYR A 81 -11.95 1.79 13.83
N PRO A 82 -12.37 1.77 15.11
CA PRO A 82 -12.18 0.74 16.13
C PRO A 82 -13.13 -0.45 15.95
N VAL A 83 -12.68 -1.63 16.37
CA VAL A 83 -13.51 -2.84 16.49
C VAL A 83 -14.08 -2.91 17.91
N LEU A 84 -15.36 -3.16 18.08
CA LEU A 84 -16.05 -3.14 19.35
C LEU A 84 -16.45 -4.53 19.85
N ALA A 85 -16.41 -4.75 21.17
CA ALA A 85 -17.06 -5.90 21.84
C ALA A 85 -17.58 -5.48 23.21
N TRP A 86 -18.83 -5.85 23.51
CA TRP A 86 -19.39 -5.67 24.83
C TRP A 86 -18.89 -6.73 25.80
N HIS A 87 -18.51 -6.34 26.99
CA HIS A 87 -18.26 -7.27 28.07
C HIS A 87 -19.60 -7.94 28.50
N PRO A 88 -19.63 -9.24 28.85
CA PRO A 88 -20.85 -9.96 29.15
C PRO A 88 -21.69 -9.37 30.31
N SER A 89 -21.06 -8.62 31.20
CA SER A 89 -21.78 -7.88 32.25
C SER A 89 -22.67 -6.75 31.73
N GLY A 90 -22.47 -6.27 30.48
CA GLY A 90 -23.13 -5.10 29.92
C GLY A 90 -22.62 -3.76 30.47
N GLN A 91 -21.67 -3.75 31.42
CA GLN A 91 -21.16 -2.54 32.07
C GLN A 91 -19.84 -2.03 31.53
N ALA A 92 -19.24 -2.73 30.56
CA ALA A 92 -18.01 -2.28 29.93
C ALA A 92 -18.03 -2.57 28.41
N LEU A 93 -17.44 -1.65 27.67
CA LEU A 93 -17.25 -1.76 26.23
C LEU A 93 -15.75 -1.78 25.90
N SER A 94 -15.31 -2.88 25.31
CA SER A 94 -13.93 -2.98 24.81
C SER A 94 -13.86 -2.55 23.34
N TYR A 95 -12.76 -1.92 22.97
CA TYR A 95 -12.51 -1.52 21.60
C TYR A 95 -11.04 -1.62 21.26
N ALA A 96 -10.77 -2.28 20.13
CA ALA A 96 -9.42 -2.38 19.58
C ALA A 96 -9.13 -1.17 18.69
N VAL A 97 -7.95 -0.59 18.83
CA VAL A 97 -7.48 0.55 18.03
C VAL A 97 -5.99 0.41 17.76
N GLU A 98 -5.55 1.04 16.71
CA GLU A 98 -4.14 1.24 16.45
C GLU A 98 -3.69 2.57 17.10
N ARG A 99 -2.59 2.52 17.81
CA ARG A 99 -1.90 3.69 18.37
C ARG A 99 -0.41 3.63 18.03
N LYS A 100 0.04 4.54 17.17
CA LYS A 100 1.45 4.63 16.72
C LYS A 100 2.01 3.33 16.11
N GLY A 101 1.17 2.61 15.37
CA GLY A 101 1.54 1.34 14.74
C GLY A 101 1.45 0.12 15.67
N GLU A 102 1.00 0.29 16.91
CA GLU A 102 0.78 -0.78 17.87
C GLU A 102 -0.71 -1.02 18.08
N LEU A 103 -1.07 -2.28 18.24
CA LEU A 103 -2.44 -2.70 18.49
C LEU A 103 -2.75 -2.61 19.98
N VAL A 104 -3.79 -1.87 20.33
CA VAL A 104 -4.17 -1.62 21.72
C VAL A 104 -5.64 -1.98 21.94
N LEU A 105 -5.90 -2.78 22.95
CA LEU A 105 -7.24 -3.08 23.45
C LEU A 105 -7.57 -2.13 24.62
N ARG A 106 -8.62 -1.34 24.46
CA ARG A 106 -9.12 -0.41 25.46
C ARG A 106 -10.47 -0.88 25.97
N THR A 107 -10.66 -0.82 27.26
CA THR A 107 -11.93 -1.15 27.92
C THR A 107 -12.45 0.06 28.67
N TYR A 108 -13.60 0.56 28.20
CA TYR A 108 -14.32 1.67 28.80
C TYR A 108 -15.39 1.13 29.74
N THR A 109 -15.34 1.53 31.03
CA THR A 109 -16.33 1.19 32.05
C THR A 109 -17.42 2.24 32.10
N LEU A 110 -18.70 1.84 32.07
CA LEU A 110 -19.83 2.77 32.01
C LEU A 110 -20.05 3.52 33.32
N ASP A 111 -19.82 2.87 34.45
CA ASP A 111 -20.14 3.40 35.79
C ASP A 111 -19.21 4.56 36.18
N ASP A 112 -17.90 4.38 36.01
CA ASP A 112 -16.89 5.38 36.42
C ASP A 112 -16.35 6.20 35.27
N GLY A 113 -16.68 5.83 34.03
CA GLY A 113 -16.22 6.51 32.83
C GLY A 113 -14.73 6.39 32.55
N LYS A 114 -14.04 5.46 33.23
CA LYS A 114 -12.61 5.23 33.03
C LYS A 114 -12.34 4.28 31.88
N THR A 115 -11.15 4.43 31.32
CA THR A 115 -10.66 3.57 30.26
C THR A 115 -9.38 2.90 30.73
N SER A 116 -9.35 1.58 30.73
CA SER A 116 -8.12 0.79 30.91
C SER A 116 -7.57 0.43 29.53
N GLU A 117 -6.26 0.20 29.46
CA GLU A 117 -5.56 -0.06 28.21
C GLU A 117 -4.64 -1.26 28.38
N LYS A 118 -4.60 -2.13 27.36
CA LYS A 118 -3.71 -3.29 27.25
C LYS A 118 -3.14 -3.36 25.86
N ASP A 119 -1.84 -3.56 25.74
CA ASP A 119 -1.19 -3.79 24.47
C ASP A 119 -1.47 -5.24 24.03
N VAL A 120 -1.83 -5.42 22.77
CA VAL A 120 -1.99 -6.73 22.14
C VAL A 120 -0.75 -7.00 21.30
N PHE A 121 -0.01 -8.06 21.66
CA PHE A 121 1.25 -8.39 21.03
C PHE A 121 1.06 -9.37 19.88
N GLN A 122 2.04 -9.41 18.95
CA GLN A 122 2.13 -10.37 17.85
C GLN A 122 1.05 -10.28 16.76
N LEU A 123 0.01 -9.47 16.90
CA LEU A 123 -0.97 -9.21 15.87
C LEU A 123 -0.73 -7.86 15.21
N GLU A 124 -0.86 -7.82 13.91
CA GLU A 124 -0.79 -6.58 13.12
C GLU A 124 -2.13 -5.85 13.15
N LYS A 125 -3.23 -6.61 13.17
CA LYS A 125 -4.58 -6.07 13.13
C LYS A 125 -5.59 -7.03 13.77
N ILE A 126 -6.65 -6.49 14.39
CA ILE A 126 -7.86 -7.22 14.76
C ILE A 126 -8.98 -6.79 13.81
N LEU A 127 -9.62 -7.75 13.16
CA LEU A 127 -10.74 -7.51 12.24
C LEU A 127 -12.10 -7.62 12.94
N SER A 128 -12.25 -8.56 13.83
CA SER A 128 -13.45 -8.76 14.66
C SER A 128 -13.08 -9.40 16.00
N MET A 129 -13.93 -9.20 16.99
CA MET A 129 -13.71 -9.74 18.33
C MET A 129 -15.02 -9.98 19.07
N ASP A 130 -15.01 -10.96 19.95
CA ASP A 130 -16.11 -11.30 20.82
C ASP A 130 -15.64 -11.78 22.20
N TYR A 131 -16.46 -11.64 23.23
CA TYR A 131 -16.21 -12.12 24.58
C TYR A 131 -16.84 -13.49 24.82
N SER A 132 -16.17 -14.33 25.61
CA SER A 132 -16.77 -15.50 26.24
C SER A 132 -17.88 -15.08 27.21
N ALA A 133 -18.82 -15.96 27.47
CA ALA A 133 -19.98 -15.69 28.34
C ALA A 133 -19.58 -15.32 29.78
N ASP A 134 -18.45 -15.83 30.25
CA ASP A 134 -17.86 -15.56 31.56
C ASP A 134 -16.99 -14.30 31.60
N GLY A 135 -16.66 -13.71 30.46
CA GLY A 135 -15.83 -12.51 30.31
C GLY A 135 -14.34 -12.69 30.56
N ARG A 136 -13.88 -13.92 30.76
CA ARG A 136 -12.47 -14.24 31.02
C ARG A 136 -11.64 -14.33 29.76
N ASN A 137 -12.26 -14.68 28.66
CA ASN A 137 -11.63 -14.86 27.38
C ASN A 137 -12.28 -13.97 26.31
N MET A 138 -11.52 -13.72 25.26
CA MET A 138 -12.00 -13.14 24.01
C MET A 138 -11.52 -14.00 22.84
N VAL A 139 -12.26 -14.00 21.76
CA VAL A 139 -11.80 -14.53 20.48
C VAL A 139 -11.60 -13.37 19.52
N PHE A 140 -10.49 -13.40 18.78
CA PHE A 140 -10.14 -12.43 17.76
C PHE A 140 -10.02 -13.12 16.40
N SER A 141 -10.49 -12.48 15.36
CA SER A 141 -9.97 -12.64 14.01
C SER A 141 -8.84 -11.64 13.85
N GLY A 142 -7.62 -12.11 13.72
CA GLY A 142 -6.42 -11.28 13.75
C GLY A 142 -5.49 -11.54 12.58
N ILE A 143 -4.82 -10.50 12.10
CA ILE A 143 -3.82 -10.59 11.05
C ILE A 143 -2.45 -10.72 11.69
N ARG A 144 -1.69 -11.72 11.25
CA ARG A 144 -0.29 -11.93 11.56
C ARG A 144 0.46 -12.43 10.34
N GLU A 145 1.55 -11.74 9.97
CA GLU A 145 2.37 -12.09 8.79
C GLU A 145 1.55 -12.24 7.49
N GLY A 146 0.50 -11.39 7.36
CA GLY A 146 -0.38 -11.35 6.20
C GLY A 146 -1.44 -12.46 6.15
N ARG A 147 -1.61 -13.29 7.20
CA ARG A 147 -2.64 -14.32 7.32
C ARG A 147 -3.67 -13.93 8.36
N THR A 148 -4.91 -14.32 8.12
CA THR A 148 -6.05 -14.01 8.97
C THR A 148 -6.51 -15.25 9.71
N ASP A 149 -6.14 -15.36 10.97
CA ASP A 149 -6.40 -16.52 11.82
C ASP A 149 -7.23 -16.18 13.05
N LEU A 150 -7.77 -17.21 13.73
CA LEU A 150 -8.46 -17.08 15.01
C LEU A 150 -7.47 -17.15 16.18
N TYR A 151 -7.66 -16.26 17.12
CA TYR A 151 -6.86 -16.20 18.35
C TYR A 151 -7.75 -16.18 19.58
N LEU A 152 -7.43 -17.03 20.55
CA LEU A 152 -8.03 -17.00 21.89
C LEU A 152 -7.18 -16.07 22.78
N TYR A 153 -7.80 -15.04 23.32
CA TYR A 153 -7.15 -14.07 24.18
C TYR A 153 -7.64 -14.18 25.60
N TYR A 154 -6.72 -14.41 26.54
CA TYR A 154 -6.97 -14.51 27.97
C TYR A 154 -6.89 -13.12 28.62
N VAL A 155 -8.06 -12.58 28.99
CA VAL A 155 -8.18 -11.18 29.46
C VAL A 155 -7.32 -10.88 30.68
N ILE A 156 -7.28 -11.76 31.67
CA ILE A 156 -6.50 -11.54 32.91
C ILE A 156 -5.02 -11.65 32.64
N GLY A 157 -4.59 -12.65 31.92
CA GLY A 157 -3.17 -12.96 31.67
C GLY A 157 -2.52 -12.12 30.58
N ASN A 158 -3.28 -11.33 29.81
CA ASN A 158 -2.80 -10.63 28.61
C ASN A 158 -2.03 -11.56 27.66
N ARG A 159 -2.50 -12.81 27.53
CA ARG A 159 -1.91 -13.87 26.72
C ARG A 159 -2.84 -14.21 25.59
N GLN A 160 -2.31 -14.46 24.42
CA GLN A 160 -3.06 -14.95 23.28
C GLN A 160 -2.53 -16.32 22.83
N GLU A 161 -3.40 -17.09 22.24
CA GLU A 161 -3.14 -18.39 21.68
C GLU A 161 -3.79 -18.51 20.32
N GLN A 162 -3.04 -18.94 19.32
CA GLN A 162 -3.54 -19.13 17.97
C GLN A 162 -4.35 -20.42 17.91
N LEU A 163 -5.58 -20.35 17.39
CA LEU A 163 -6.49 -21.48 17.24
C LEU A 163 -6.44 -22.09 15.85
N THR A 164 -6.28 -21.25 14.82
CA THR A 164 -6.10 -21.67 13.43
C THR A 164 -4.76 -21.15 12.92
N ASP A 165 -4.07 -21.89 12.04
CA ASP A 165 -2.78 -21.54 11.47
C ASP A 165 -2.70 -22.15 10.07
N ASP A 166 -3.45 -21.57 9.15
CA ASP A 166 -3.45 -22.00 7.75
C ASP A 166 -3.51 -20.78 6.82
N GLN A 167 -3.73 -20.99 5.53
CA GLN A 167 -3.71 -19.90 4.54
C GLN A 167 -5.08 -19.31 4.26
N PHE A 168 -6.12 -19.82 4.91
CA PHE A 168 -7.50 -19.39 4.71
C PHE A 168 -7.86 -18.25 5.65
N ASP A 169 -8.72 -17.35 5.18
CA ASP A 169 -9.20 -16.23 5.99
C ASP A 169 -10.31 -16.69 6.95
N ASP A 170 -10.06 -16.57 8.24
CA ASP A 170 -11.03 -16.86 9.30
C ASP A 170 -11.56 -15.57 9.91
N LEU A 171 -12.85 -15.29 9.69
CA LEU A 171 -13.49 -14.01 10.01
C LEU A 171 -14.69 -14.15 10.92
N ASP A 172 -15.06 -13.05 11.58
CA ASP A 172 -16.27 -12.88 12.37
C ASP A 172 -16.50 -13.94 13.45
N PRO A 173 -15.48 -14.33 14.25
CA PRO A 173 -15.66 -15.34 15.27
C PRO A 173 -16.61 -14.89 16.39
N ARG A 174 -17.42 -15.83 16.89
CA ARG A 174 -18.31 -15.65 18.02
C ARG A 174 -18.30 -16.88 18.91
N PHE A 175 -18.32 -16.67 20.22
CA PHE A 175 -18.59 -17.76 21.15
C PHE A 175 -20.05 -18.18 21.09
N VAL A 176 -20.28 -19.47 21.01
CA VAL A 176 -21.62 -20.09 20.98
C VAL A 176 -21.66 -21.32 21.89
N ASP A 177 -22.86 -21.82 22.16
CA ASP A 177 -23.10 -23.06 22.91
C ASP A 177 -22.44 -23.06 24.31
N GLU A 178 -22.64 -21.98 25.07
CA GLU A 178 -22.03 -21.80 26.39
C GLU A 178 -20.51 -21.84 26.39
N ASP A 179 -19.91 -21.18 25.37
CA ASP A 179 -18.47 -21.07 25.12
C ASP A 179 -17.78 -22.39 24.71
N LYS A 180 -18.55 -23.43 24.37
CA LYS A 180 -18.00 -24.71 23.91
C LYS A 180 -17.48 -24.64 22.47
N HIS A 181 -18.13 -23.82 21.65
CA HIS A 181 -17.76 -23.65 20.25
C HIS A 181 -17.53 -22.21 19.90
N ILE A 182 -16.71 -22.00 18.86
CA ILE A 182 -16.57 -20.74 18.16
C ILE A 182 -17.14 -20.92 16.75
N ILE A 183 -18.14 -20.11 16.41
CA ILE A 183 -18.69 -20.03 15.06
C ILE A 183 -17.95 -18.92 14.31
N PHE A 184 -17.58 -19.16 13.04
CA PHE A 184 -16.85 -18.19 12.22
C PHE A 184 -17.09 -18.44 10.73
N SER A 185 -16.73 -17.48 9.88
CA SER A 185 -16.76 -17.62 8.42
C SER A 185 -15.36 -17.83 7.88
N SER A 186 -15.23 -18.71 6.87
CA SER A 186 -13.93 -19.03 6.27
C SER A 186 -14.07 -19.39 4.80
N ASP A 187 -13.05 -19.08 4.00
CA ASP A 187 -12.95 -19.41 2.57
C ASP A 187 -12.29 -20.77 2.31
N ARG A 188 -12.15 -21.61 3.36
CA ARG A 188 -11.59 -22.96 3.25
C ARG A 188 -12.49 -23.90 2.44
N PRO A 189 -11.89 -24.78 1.64
CA PRO A 189 -12.65 -25.72 0.81
C PRO A 189 -13.16 -26.95 1.58
N ASP A 190 -12.56 -27.30 2.70
CA ASP A 190 -12.86 -28.50 3.48
C ASP A 190 -12.89 -28.22 5.00
N ASP A 191 -13.27 -29.21 5.76
CA ASP A 191 -13.51 -29.15 7.22
C ASP A 191 -12.22 -29.31 8.04
N THR A 192 -11.05 -29.38 7.43
CA THR A 192 -9.80 -29.71 8.13
C THR A 192 -8.86 -28.52 8.21
N LEU A 193 -8.34 -28.24 9.41
CA LEU A 193 -7.25 -27.29 9.61
C LEU A 193 -5.95 -27.89 9.09
N ARG A 194 -5.43 -27.37 7.95
CA ARG A 194 -4.22 -27.83 7.29
C ARG A 194 -3.17 -26.76 7.25
N THR A 195 -1.99 -27.04 7.75
CA THR A 195 -0.83 -26.13 7.74
C THR A 195 -0.21 -25.96 6.36
N ASN A 196 -0.48 -26.84 5.40
CA ASN A 196 0.15 -26.88 4.08
C ASN A 196 -0.88 -27.13 2.96
N ALA A 197 -1.98 -26.40 2.95
CA ALA A 197 -2.94 -26.49 1.85
C ALA A 197 -2.39 -25.78 0.60
N ASP A 198 -2.67 -26.35 -0.58
CA ASP A 198 -2.26 -25.81 -1.86
C ASP A 198 -3.06 -24.52 -2.17
N VAL A 199 -2.39 -23.44 -2.52
CA VAL A 199 -3.01 -22.12 -2.78
C VAL A 199 -4.09 -22.19 -3.88
N ALA A 200 -4.00 -23.18 -4.75
CA ALA A 200 -4.97 -23.40 -5.82
C ALA A 200 -6.39 -23.79 -5.33
N LEU A 201 -6.57 -24.08 -4.04
CA LEU A 201 -7.84 -24.53 -3.47
C LEU A 201 -8.63 -23.42 -2.76
N VAL A 202 -8.19 -22.17 -2.76
CA VAL A 202 -8.94 -21.07 -2.16
C VAL A 202 -10.17 -20.76 -3.01
N ASN A 203 -11.36 -20.95 -2.46
CA ASN A 203 -12.61 -20.74 -3.19
C ASN A 203 -12.99 -19.27 -3.39
N GLY A 204 -12.37 -18.35 -2.66
CA GLY A 204 -12.67 -16.91 -2.71
C GLY A 204 -14.05 -16.52 -2.13
N THR A 205 -14.88 -17.47 -1.77
CA THR A 205 -16.18 -17.29 -1.09
C THR A 205 -16.17 -17.99 0.26
N LYS A 206 -16.94 -17.50 1.22
CA LYS A 206 -16.88 -17.92 2.61
C LYS A 206 -18.09 -18.76 3.00
N ASP A 207 -17.85 -19.82 3.74
CA ASP A 207 -18.84 -20.66 4.40
C ASP A 207 -18.73 -20.55 5.92
N ILE A 208 -19.69 -21.11 6.65
CA ILE A 208 -19.77 -21.04 8.10
C ILE A 208 -19.28 -22.35 8.73
N TYR A 209 -18.42 -22.22 9.73
CA TYR A 209 -17.79 -23.31 10.45
C TYR A 209 -17.94 -23.18 11.97
N LEU A 210 -17.89 -24.30 12.67
CA LEU A 210 -17.78 -24.40 14.12
C LEU A 210 -16.44 -25.04 14.50
N LEU A 211 -15.74 -24.43 15.43
CA LEU A 211 -14.55 -24.95 16.10
C LEU A 211 -14.88 -25.33 17.53
N ASP A 212 -14.56 -26.54 17.95
CA ASP A 212 -14.66 -26.96 19.35
C ASP A 212 -13.48 -26.40 20.17
N VAL A 213 -13.80 -25.59 21.16
CA VAL A 213 -12.80 -24.90 21.99
C VAL A 213 -12.09 -25.83 22.95
N ALA A 214 -12.78 -26.89 23.42
CA ALA A 214 -12.24 -27.81 24.43
C ALA A 214 -11.31 -28.85 23.83
N THR A 215 -11.74 -29.49 22.74
CA THR A 215 -10.98 -30.56 22.10
C THR A 215 -9.90 -30.01 21.18
N ARG A 216 -10.09 -28.80 20.64
CA ARG A 216 -9.19 -28.17 19.64
C ARG A 216 -8.93 -29.12 18.48
N SER A 217 -9.96 -29.80 18.08
CA SER A 217 -9.90 -30.73 16.96
C SER A 217 -9.47 -29.98 15.69
N ARG A 218 -8.63 -30.60 14.90
CA ARG A 218 -8.32 -30.13 13.55
C ARG A 218 -9.47 -30.37 12.57
N LEU A 219 -10.49 -31.12 12.98
CA LEU A 219 -11.72 -31.33 12.22
C LEU A 219 -12.75 -30.31 12.69
N LEU A 220 -13.18 -29.46 11.80
CA LEU A 220 -14.24 -28.47 12.01
C LEU A 220 -15.61 -29.07 11.67
N THR A 221 -16.67 -28.47 12.19
CA THR A 221 -18.02 -28.77 11.72
C THR A 221 -18.46 -27.72 10.74
N ARG A 222 -18.59 -28.05 9.45
CA ARG A 222 -19.07 -27.15 8.41
C ARG A 222 -20.60 -27.07 8.49
N LEU A 223 -21.14 -25.86 8.65
CA LEU A 223 -22.56 -25.62 8.73
C LEU A 223 -23.20 -25.32 7.37
N THR A 224 -22.45 -24.68 6.46
CA THR A 224 -22.94 -24.34 5.13
C THR A 224 -21.92 -24.78 4.07
N ASN A 225 -22.42 -25.03 2.85
CA ASN A 225 -21.59 -25.42 1.72
C ASN A 225 -22.23 -24.92 0.44
N THR A 226 -22.10 -23.62 0.19
CA THR A 226 -22.77 -22.95 -0.92
C THR A 226 -21.74 -22.32 -1.86
N PRO A 227 -21.21 -23.08 -2.84
CA PRO A 227 -20.17 -22.58 -3.74
C PRO A 227 -20.58 -21.30 -4.48
N GLY A 228 -19.69 -20.30 -4.49
CA GLY A 228 -19.90 -19.04 -5.17
C GLY A 228 -20.75 -18.02 -4.42
N VAL A 229 -21.11 -18.30 -3.17
CA VAL A 229 -21.88 -17.40 -2.28
C VAL A 229 -21.03 -17.03 -1.08
N ASN A 230 -21.09 -15.76 -0.64
CA ASN A 230 -20.46 -15.34 0.60
C ASN A 230 -21.42 -15.43 1.78
N GLU A 231 -20.98 -16.10 2.79
CA GLU A 231 -21.69 -16.28 4.04
C GLU A 231 -20.85 -15.73 5.19
N VAL A 232 -21.35 -14.68 5.84
CA VAL A 232 -20.58 -13.86 6.76
C VAL A 232 -21.35 -13.51 8.02
N GLN A 233 -20.64 -13.00 9.03
CA GLN A 233 -21.18 -12.52 10.30
C GLN A 233 -22.08 -13.56 11.01
N PRO A 234 -21.60 -14.80 11.22
CA PRO A 234 -22.37 -15.81 11.92
C PRO A 234 -22.59 -15.44 13.40
N SER A 235 -23.69 -15.92 13.97
CA SER A 235 -24.00 -15.70 15.38
C SER A 235 -25.04 -16.74 15.85
N ARG A 236 -25.15 -16.93 17.16
CA ARG A 236 -26.28 -17.66 17.75
C ARG A 236 -27.55 -16.85 17.59
N PHE A 237 -28.62 -17.43 17.04
CA PHE A 237 -29.89 -16.75 16.88
C PHE A 237 -30.87 -17.06 18.03
N ASP A 238 -31.06 -18.33 18.31
CA ASP A 238 -31.88 -18.82 19.43
C ASP A 238 -31.27 -20.10 20.02
N SER A 239 -32.03 -20.87 20.79
CA SER A 239 -31.58 -22.10 21.45
C SER A 239 -31.17 -23.22 20.49
N VAL A 240 -31.61 -23.16 19.23
CA VAL A 240 -31.44 -24.25 18.24
C VAL A 240 -30.73 -23.78 16.98
N ASN A 241 -30.96 -22.52 16.58
CA ASN A 241 -30.51 -22.01 15.28
C ASN A 241 -29.33 -21.02 15.41
N TYR A 242 -28.44 -21.09 14.45
CA TYR A 242 -27.45 -20.05 14.15
C TYR A 242 -27.96 -19.18 12.99
N THR A 243 -27.44 -17.97 12.87
CA THR A 243 -27.79 -17.06 11.79
C THR A 243 -26.52 -16.54 11.14
N PHE A 244 -26.62 -16.21 9.87
CA PHE A 244 -25.56 -15.59 9.07
C PHE A 244 -26.16 -14.69 8.00
N LEU A 245 -25.33 -13.88 7.34
CA LEU A 245 -25.71 -13.10 6.16
C LEU A 245 -25.20 -13.81 4.92
N SER A 246 -26.05 -13.97 3.92
CA SER A 246 -25.71 -14.60 2.63
C SER A 246 -26.08 -13.67 1.49
N ASP A 247 -25.23 -13.60 0.48
CA ASP A 247 -25.39 -12.81 -0.75
C ASP A 247 -25.89 -13.63 -1.94
N VAL A 248 -26.51 -14.76 -1.71
CA VAL A 248 -27.00 -15.72 -2.73
C VAL A 248 -27.78 -15.05 -3.87
N ASP A 249 -28.52 -13.98 -3.59
CA ASP A 249 -29.29 -13.21 -4.57
C ASP A 249 -28.63 -11.85 -4.89
N GLY A 250 -27.35 -11.67 -4.61
CA GLY A 250 -26.63 -10.41 -4.80
C GLY A 250 -26.95 -9.34 -3.75
N LEU A 251 -27.79 -9.63 -2.76
CA LEU A 251 -28.09 -8.77 -1.61
C LEU A 251 -27.91 -9.55 -0.32
N LEU A 252 -27.13 -9.01 0.62
CA LEU A 252 -26.93 -9.62 1.92
C LEU A 252 -28.26 -9.65 2.69
N ASN A 253 -28.81 -10.85 2.81
CA ASN A 253 -29.99 -11.17 3.58
C ASN A 253 -29.63 -12.13 4.71
N ARG A 254 -30.51 -12.20 5.74
CA ARG A 254 -30.31 -13.09 6.87
C ARG A 254 -30.85 -14.48 6.55
N PHE A 255 -30.01 -15.47 6.84
CA PHE A 255 -30.35 -16.89 6.83
C PHE A 255 -30.17 -17.48 8.21
N MET A 256 -30.82 -18.60 8.43
CA MET A 256 -30.67 -19.43 9.65
C MET A 256 -30.21 -20.82 9.25
N VAL A 257 -29.36 -21.40 10.06
CA VAL A 257 -28.95 -22.79 9.93
C VAL A 257 -29.09 -23.52 11.25
N ARG A 258 -29.59 -24.76 11.17
CA ARG A 258 -29.69 -25.69 12.30
C ARG A 258 -28.84 -26.91 12.00
N TYR A 259 -27.98 -27.26 12.95
CA TYR A 259 -27.27 -28.52 12.95
C TYR A 259 -28.09 -29.56 13.69
N ASP A 260 -28.51 -30.63 13.03
CA ASP A 260 -29.43 -31.63 13.53
C ASP A 260 -28.89 -33.06 13.28
N SER A 261 -29.46 -34.04 13.92
CA SER A 261 -29.06 -35.44 13.76
C SER A 261 -30.29 -36.34 13.63
N ALA A 262 -30.16 -37.35 12.82
CA ALA A 262 -31.14 -38.42 12.72
C ALA A 262 -30.46 -39.78 12.90
N VAL A 263 -31.19 -40.75 13.40
CA VAL A 263 -30.67 -42.11 13.50
C VAL A 263 -30.42 -42.66 12.09
N SER A 264 -29.18 -43.03 11.83
CA SER A 264 -28.75 -43.60 10.56
C SER A 264 -29.05 -45.11 10.50
N HIS A 265 -28.57 -45.82 11.50
CA HIS A 265 -28.84 -47.25 11.67
C HIS A 265 -28.60 -47.65 13.14
N ILE A 266 -29.14 -48.80 13.54
CA ILE A 266 -28.97 -49.37 14.88
C ILE A 266 -28.37 -50.76 14.71
N ASP A 267 -27.21 -50.99 15.32
CA ASP A 267 -26.61 -52.31 15.48
C ASP A 267 -26.51 -52.64 16.97
N THR A 268 -25.29 -52.81 17.52
CA THR A 268 -25.08 -52.90 18.98
C THR A 268 -25.14 -51.52 19.64
N THR A 269 -25.05 -50.43 18.85
CA THR A 269 -25.15 -49.04 19.26
C THR A 269 -26.00 -48.26 18.27
N VAL A 270 -26.50 -47.10 18.71
CA VAL A 270 -27.25 -46.19 17.83
C VAL A 270 -26.28 -45.30 17.10
N HIS A 271 -26.27 -45.34 15.76
CA HIS A 271 -25.47 -44.51 14.90
C HIS A 271 -26.29 -43.33 14.37
N TYR A 272 -25.74 -42.12 14.49
CA TYR A 272 -26.39 -40.89 14.05
C TYR A 272 -25.76 -40.37 12.78
N ARG A 273 -26.60 -39.90 11.87
CA ARG A 273 -26.21 -39.09 10.74
C ARG A 273 -26.49 -37.61 11.08
N TYR A 274 -25.49 -36.78 10.97
CA TYR A 274 -25.62 -35.34 11.19
C TYR A 274 -25.89 -34.66 9.86
N TYR A 275 -26.71 -33.59 9.88
CA TYR A 275 -27.06 -32.80 8.70
C TYR A 275 -27.41 -31.36 9.11
N THR A 276 -27.36 -30.44 8.15
CA THR A 276 -27.75 -29.04 8.34
C THR A 276 -29.08 -28.76 7.65
N VAL A 277 -29.88 -27.90 8.25
CA VAL A 277 -31.10 -27.37 7.65
C VAL A 277 -30.98 -25.87 7.59
N GLU A 278 -31.00 -25.34 6.39
CA GLU A 278 -30.89 -23.89 6.12
C GLU A 278 -32.27 -23.32 5.81
N GLU A 279 -32.58 -22.15 6.33
CA GLU A 279 -33.82 -21.43 6.10
C GLU A 279 -33.51 -19.94 5.88
N ARG A 280 -34.14 -19.35 4.85
CA ARG A 280 -34.09 -17.91 4.63
C ARG A 280 -34.94 -17.18 5.67
N SER A 281 -34.38 -16.24 6.42
CA SER A 281 -35.07 -15.44 7.42
C SER A 281 -35.59 -14.12 6.87
N THR A 282 -34.89 -13.50 5.91
CA THR A 282 -35.31 -12.22 5.31
C THR A 282 -35.13 -12.21 3.78
N ASP A 283 -36.01 -11.48 3.11
CA ASP A 283 -35.92 -11.20 1.65
C ASP A 283 -36.08 -9.70 1.43
N LEU A 284 -35.04 -8.94 1.77
CA LEU A 284 -35.10 -7.49 1.82
C LEU A 284 -34.63 -6.88 0.48
N GLN A 285 -35.16 -5.70 0.13
CA GLN A 285 -34.76 -4.91 -1.03
C GLN A 285 -33.41 -4.17 -0.85
N ARG A 286 -32.80 -4.24 0.33
CA ARG A 286 -31.56 -3.59 0.69
C ARG A 286 -30.71 -4.55 1.52
N SER A 287 -29.43 -4.62 1.24
CA SER A 287 -28.49 -5.44 2.00
C SER A 287 -28.46 -5.05 3.48
N ILE A 288 -28.39 -6.03 4.34
CA ILE A 288 -28.00 -5.88 5.73
C ILE A 288 -26.46 -5.77 5.72
N LEU A 289 -25.92 -4.60 6.08
CA LEU A 289 -24.47 -4.40 6.09
C LEU A 289 -23.80 -5.03 7.30
N GLU A 290 -24.46 -4.95 8.44
CA GLU A 290 -24.01 -5.54 9.70
C GLU A 290 -25.18 -6.07 10.48
N GLN A 291 -24.97 -7.19 11.16
CA GLN A 291 -25.92 -7.73 12.13
C GLN A 291 -25.24 -8.07 13.46
N HIS A 292 -26.00 -7.93 14.53
CA HIS A 292 -25.61 -8.40 15.85
C HIS A 292 -26.86 -9.01 16.55
N VAL A 293 -26.71 -10.21 17.07
CA VAL A 293 -27.80 -10.89 17.76
C VAL A 293 -27.50 -11.00 19.24
N ASN A 294 -28.44 -10.53 20.04
CA ASN A 294 -28.46 -10.72 21.48
C ASN A 294 -29.41 -11.90 21.80
N ALA A 295 -28.89 -13.11 21.69
CA ALA A 295 -29.67 -14.33 21.86
C ALA A 295 -30.29 -14.42 23.26
N ARG A 296 -29.61 -13.89 24.31
CA ARG A 296 -30.15 -13.88 25.71
C ARG A 296 -31.41 -13.05 25.85
N ARG A 297 -31.57 -11.99 25.04
CA ARG A 297 -32.74 -11.09 25.06
C ARG A 297 -33.73 -11.39 23.94
N GLY A 298 -33.42 -12.32 23.06
CA GLY A 298 -34.25 -12.59 21.89
C GLY A 298 -34.38 -11.38 20.98
N ARG A 299 -33.28 -10.62 20.80
CA ARG A 299 -33.24 -9.40 19.98
C ARG A 299 -32.10 -9.43 18.99
N PHE A 300 -32.28 -8.72 17.89
CA PHE A 300 -31.20 -8.46 16.94
C PHE A 300 -31.14 -6.97 16.60
N THR A 301 -29.96 -6.53 16.18
CA THR A 301 -29.73 -5.22 15.61
C THR A 301 -29.13 -5.39 14.22
N GLN A 302 -29.43 -4.44 13.34
CA GLN A 302 -28.92 -4.44 11.97
C GLN A 302 -28.66 -3.02 11.47
N LEU A 303 -27.67 -2.89 10.61
CA LEU A 303 -27.29 -1.65 9.95
C LEU A 303 -27.60 -1.78 8.45
N GLN A 304 -28.28 -0.80 7.89
CA GLN A 304 -28.64 -0.76 6.49
C GLN A 304 -28.32 0.60 5.87
N LEU A 305 -28.12 0.65 4.56
CA LEU A 305 -27.99 1.89 3.79
C LEU A 305 -29.25 2.12 2.97
N VAL A 306 -30.07 3.10 3.40
CA VAL A 306 -31.32 3.46 2.76
C VAL A 306 -31.20 4.87 2.21
N ASP A 307 -31.38 5.04 0.88
CA ASP A 307 -31.31 6.31 0.19
C ASP A 307 -30.06 7.17 0.51
N GLY A 308 -28.90 6.48 0.66
CA GLY A 308 -27.62 7.11 0.97
C GLY A 308 -27.48 7.57 2.42
N ARG A 309 -28.33 7.07 3.32
CA ARG A 309 -28.20 7.24 4.78
C ARG A 309 -28.15 5.90 5.48
N TYR A 310 -27.29 5.80 6.46
CA TYR A 310 -27.27 4.63 7.34
C TYR A 310 -28.47 4.68 8.29
N GLU A 311 -29.13 3.55 8.46
CA GLU A 311 -30.25 3.38 9.38
C GLU A 311 -29.92 2.24 10.35
N PHE A 312 -30.06 2.54 11.64
CA PHE A 312 -29.95 1.59 12.71
C PHE A 312 -31.33 1.01 13.00
N ARG A 313 -31.44 -0.31 12.94
CA ARG A 313 -32.69 -1.01 13.15
C ARG A 313 -32.54 -2.09 14.23
N SER A 314 -33.59 -2.34 14.97
CA SER A 314 -33.63 -3.38 15.99
C SER A 314 -34.97 -4.10 15.94
N GLY A 315 -34.96 -5.41 16.14
CA GLY A 315 -36.15 -6.24 16.15
C GLY A 315 -36.01 -7.37 17.16
N ARG A 316 -37.08 -8.13 17.34
CA ARG A 316 -37.07 -9.35 18.12
C ARG A 316 -36.71 -10.53 17.21
N THR A 317 -36.10 -11.59 17.77
CA THR A 317 -35.77 -12.78 16.98
C THR A 317 -37.04 -13.51 16.51
N SER A 318 -38.17 -13.38 17.24
CA SER A 318 -39.48 -13.84 16.77
C SER A 318 -39.94 -13.16 15.47
N ASP A 319 -39.59 -11.89 15.29
CA ASP A 319 -40.04 -11.10 14.16
C ASP A 319 -39.13 -11.30 12.94
N GLY A 320 -37.97 -11.94 13.13
CA GLY A 320 -37.01 -12.25 12.10
C GLY A 320 -37.24 -13.54 11.35
N ARG A 321 -38.27 -14.28 11.70
CA ARG A 321 -38.70 -15.50 10.99
C ARG A 321 -39.78 -15.16 9.95
N MET A 322 -39.58 -15.63 8.72
CA MET A 322 -40.65 -15.57 7.71
C MET A 322 -41.73 -16.60 8.08
N ALA A 323 -42.98 -16.18 8.15
CA ALA A 323 -44.08 -17.09 8.29
C ALA A 323 -44.24 -17.92 7.00
N GLY A 324 -43.85 -19.18 7.03
CA GLY A 324 -44.35 -20.17 6.07
C GLY A 324 -43.65 -20.35 4.73
N ASN A 325 -42.34 -20.31 4.67
CA ASN A 325 -41.61 -20.94 3.56
C ASN A 325 -40.90 -22.18 4.12
N GLY A 326 -41.27 -23.35 3.63
CA GLY A 326 -40.62 -24.62 3.96
C GLY A 326 -39.13 -24.61 3.58
N PRO A 327 -38.38 -25.62 4.00
CA PRO A 327 -36.94 -25.69 3.79
C PRO A 327 -36.58 -25.52 2.33
N VAL A 328 -35.64 -24.65 2.04
CA VAL A 328 -35.01 -24.53 0.72
C VAL A 328 -34.13 -25.77 0.57
N GLY A 329 -34.66 -26.83 -0.02
CA GLY A 329 -33.86 -27.99 -0.38
C GLY A 329 -32.80 -27.59 -1.42
N PRO A 330 -31.64 -28.30 -1.48
CA PRO A 330 -30.70 -28.08 -2.54
C PRO A 330 -31.43 -28.21 -3.89
N SER A 331 -31.25 -27.28 -4.78
CA SER A 331 -31.79 -27.27 -6.16
C SER A 331 -31.19 -28.42 -6.96
N GLY A 332 -31.61 -29.63 -6.67
CA GLY A 332 -31.39 -30.83 -7.46
C GLY A 332 -32.60 -30.99 -8.38
N THR A 333 -32.33 -31.05 -9.66
CA THR A 333 -33.22 -31.33 -10.78
C THR A 333 -34.31 -32.34 -10.40
N GLY A 334 -35.58 -31.89 -10.35
CA GLY A 334 -36.72 -32.72 -10.11
C GLY A 334 -37.00 -33.68 -11.27
N VAL A 335 -37.11 -34.95 -10.99
CA VAL A 335 -37.77 -35.93 -11.82
C VAL A 335 -39.15 -36.23 -11.16
N PRO A 336 -40.26 -36.19 -11.91
CA PRO A 336 -41.59 -36.40 -11.35
C PRO A 336 -41.87 -37.90 -11.12
N GLY A 337 -42.42 -38.17 -9.96
CA GLY A 337 -43.39 -39.17 -9.64
C GLY A 337 -43.13 -40.64 -9.99
N ALA A 338 -42.93 -41.47 -8.96
CA ALA A 338 -43.37 -42.87 -8.95
C ALA A 338 -43.77 -43.28 -7.54
N ASP A 339 -44.90 -43.98 -7.50
CA ASP A 339 -45.62 -44.48 -6.37
C ASP A 339 -44.81 -45.45 -5.46
N PRO A 340 -45.12 -45.61 -4.17
CA PRO A 340 -44.40 -46.50 -3.28
C PRO A 340 -44.87 -47.97 -3.44
N GLY A 341 -44.04 -48.70 -4.14
CA GLY A 341 -44.19 -50.17 -4.27
C GLY A 341 -43.05 -50.91 -3.61
N ASN A 342 -43.45 -51.71 -2.65
CA ASN A 342 -42.71 -52.72 -1.90
C ASN A 342 -41.68 -53.53 -2.74
N GLY A 343 -40.46 -53.74 -2.25
CA GLY A 343 -39.51 -54.65 -2.88
C GLY A 343 -38.13 -54.75 -2.18
N ASN A 344 -37.93 -55.79 -1.44
CA ASN A 344 -36.65 -56.30 -0.98
C ASN A 344 -35.65 -56.49 -2.12
N GLY A 345 -34.40 -56.11 -1.92
CA GLY A 345 -33.34 -56.49 -2.83
C GLY A 345 -31.97 -55.92 -2.59
N ASP A 346 -31.16 -56.74 -1.99
CA ASP A 346 -29.72 -56.91 -2.15
C ASP A 346 -28.74 -55.70 -2.18
N LEU A 347 -27.87 -55.75 -1.20
CA LEU A 347 -26.61 -55.04 -1.09
C LEU A 347 -25.60 -55.56 -2.11
N SER A 348 -25.14 -54.77 -3.00
CA SER A 348 -23.93 -55.01 -3.83
C SER A 348 -22.81 -54.03 -3.51
N PRO A 349 -21.55 -54.45 -3.68
CA PRO A 349 -20.43 -53.86 -2.96
C PRO A 349 -19.91 -52.54 -3.58
N VAL A 350 -19.31 -51.74 -2.72
CA VAL A 350 -18.60 -50.52 -3.04
C VAL A 350 -17.52 -50.73 -4.13
N VAL A 351 -17.75 -50.21 -5.30
CA VAL A 351 -16.73 -50.07 -6.35
C VAL A 351 -15.88 -48.84 -6.03
N LYS A 352 -14.61 -49.08 -5.76
CA LYS A 352 -13.60 -48.01 -5.79
C LYS A 352 -13.45 -47.54 -7.23
N VAL A 353 -13.91 -46.35 -7.51
CA VAL A 353 -13.65 -45.69 -8.80
C VAL A 353 -12.40 -44.83 -8.63
N ASP A 354 -11.32 -45.20 -9.33
CA ASP A 354 -10.15 -44.38 -9.55
C ASP A 354 -10.59 -43.08 -10.29
N PRO A 355 -10.17 -41.92 -9.91
CA PRO A 355 -10.53 -40.71 -10.62
C PRO A 355 -9.64 -40.57 -11.88
N GLN A 356 -10.05 -41.19 -12.96
CA GLN A 356 -9.59 -40.78 -14.30
C GLN A 356 -10.40 -39.54 -14.70
N VAL A 357 -9.75 -38.40 -14.65
CA VAL A 357 -10.27 -37.15 -15.21
C VAL A 357 -10.51 -37.35 -16.71
N PRO A 358 -11.73 -37.22 -17.24
CA PRO A 358 -11.96 -37.24 -18.69
C PRO A 358 -11.32 -35.97 -19.29
N ARG A 359 -10.43 -36.16 -20.25
CA ARG A 359 -10.01 -35.04 -21.13
C ARG A 359 -11.21 -34.59 -21.94
N PRO A 360 -11.56 -33.30 -21.98
CA PRO A 360 -12.60 -32.80 -22.85
C PRO A 360 -12.09 -32.87 -24.30
N THR A 361 -12.73 -33.72 -25.07
CA THR A 361 -12.62 -33.74 -26.55
C THR A 361 -13.83 -33.00 -27.09
N GLY A 362 -13.70 -31.72 -27.28
CA GLY A 362 -14.75 -30.90 -27.90
C GLY A 362 -14.21 -29.52 -28.27
N ALA A 363 -14.80 -28.91 -29.30
CA ALA A 363 -14.37 -27.63 -29.89
C ALA A 363 -14.44 -26.40 -28.95
N ASP A 364 -14.77 -26.59 -27.65
CA ASP A 364 -14.95 -25.51 -26.65
C ASP A 364 -13.87 -25.53 -25.56
N ALA A 365 -12.79 -26.32 -25.73
CA ALA A 365 -11.66 -26.28 -24.80
C ALA A 365 -10.82 -25.02 -25.03
N VAL A 366 -10.88 -24.07 -24.10
CA VAL A 366 -10.06 -22.87 -24.12
C VAL A 366 -8.64 -23.27 -23.65
N ASP A 367 -7.67 -23.22 -24.56
CA ASP A 367 -6.25 -23.40 -24.22
C ASP A 367 -5.69 -22.09 -23.66
N ILE A 368 -5.44 -22.07 -22.35
CA ILE A 368 -4.91 -20.91 -21.61
C ILE A 368 -3.54 -20.46 -22.16
N ARG A 369 -2.80 -21.30 -22.84
CA ARG A 369 -1.49 -20.98 -23.42
C ARG A 369 -1.57 -20.22 -24.74
N ASN A 370 -2.73 -20.22 -25.39
CA ASN A 370 -2.99 -19.56 -26.68
C ASN A 370 -4.20 -18.63 -26.63
N TYR A 371 -4.58 -18.15 -25.43
CA TYR A 371 -5.68 -17.22 -25.29
C TYR A 371 -5.23 -15.80 -25.69
N THR A 372 -5.81 -15.27 -26.76
CA THR A 372 -5.68 -13.87 -27.20
C THR A 372 -6.87 -13.08 -26.68
N PHE A 373 -6.65 -11.95 -26.00
CA PHE A 373 -7.73 -11.07 -25.57
C PHE A 373 -8.43 -10.45 -26.77
N MET A 374 -9.74 -10.26 -26.69
CA MET A 374 -10.59 -9.73 -27.78
C MET A 374 -10.09 -8.39 -28.36
N ASP A 375 -9.33 -7.61 -27.61
CA ASP A 375 -8.78 -6.34 -28.07
C ASP A 375 -7.65 -6.48 -29.09
N GLU A 376 -6.99 -7.64 -29.15
CA GLU A 376 -5.94 -7.94 -30.14
C GLU A 376 -6.53 -8.44 -31.48
N VAL A 377 -7.79 -8.88 -31.50
CA VAL A 377 -8.45 -9.43 -32.69
C VAL A 377 -9.11 -8.35 -33.53
N ASN A 378 -9.42 -7.19 -32.95
CA ASN A 378 -10.15 -6.10 -33.63
C ASN A 378 -9.32 -5.28 -34.65
N GLY A 379 -8.03 -5.60 -34.82
CA GLY A 379 -7.17 -4.94 -35.82
C GLY A 379 -7.31 -5.44 -37.28
N ALA A 380 -8.08 -6.48 -37.53
CA ALA A 380 -8.14 -7.12 -38.87
C ALA A 380 -9.54 -7.59 -39.27
N VAL A 381 -10.58 -6.81 -39.09
CA VAL A 381 -11.87 -7.10 -39.71
C VAL A 381 -11.93 -6.45 -41.10
N ARG A 382 -11.58 -7.23 -42.14
CA ARG A 382 -11.84 -6.90 -43.52
C ARG A 382 -13.34 -6.86 -43.71
N ALA A 383 -13.87 -5.76 -44.29
CA ALA A 383 -15.27 -5.62 -44.67
C ALA A 383 -15.72 -6.79 -45.57
N PRO A 384 -16.93 -7.32 -45.40
CA PRO A 384 -17.42 -8.43 -46.23
C PRO A 384 -17.64 -7.99 -47.67
N ASP A 385 -17.18 -8.83 -48.60
CA ASP A 385 -17.36 -8.67 -50.06
C ASP A 385 -18.83 -8.76 -50.44
N PRO A 386 -19.42 -7.76 -51.13
CA PRO A 386 -20.87 -7.70 -51.45
C PRO A 386 -21.34 -8.66 -52.54
N ARG A 387 -20.50 -9.60 -53.02
CA ARG A 387 -20.80 -10.43 -54.20
C ARG A 387 -21.15 -11.90 -53.90
N LYS A 388 -21.35 -12.31 -52.65
CA LYS A 388 -21.80 -13.69 -52.34
C LYS A 388 -23.28 -13.71 -51.95
N PRO A 389 -24.15 -14.55 -52.61
CA PRO A 389 -25.56 -14.65 -52.30
C PRO A 389 -25.79 -15.29 -50.92
N LYS A 390 -26.71 -14.71 -50.15
CA LYS A 390 -27.17 -15.26 -48.86
C LYS A 390 -27.87 -16.59 -49.07
N VAL A 391 -27.31 -17.68 -48.56
CA VAL A 391 -28.02 -18.95 -48.44
C VAL A 391 -28.90 -18.85 -47.18
N ALA A 392 -30.20 -19.02 -47.36
CA ALA A 392 -31.16 -19.03 -46.25
C ALA A 392 -30.96 -20.30 -45.40
N ALA A 393 -30.77 -20.12 -44.13
CA ALA A 393 -30.69 -21.21 -43.17
C ALA A 393 -32.09 -21.80 -42.91
N PRO A 394 -32.23 -23.14 -42.75
CA PRO A 394 -33.51 -23.78 -42.47
C PRO A 394 -34.06 -23.40 -41.09
N VAL A 395 -35.34 -23.09 -41.03
CA VAL A 395 -36.08 -22.82 -39.79
C VAL A 395 -36.18 -24.09 -38.95
N ALA A 396 -35.45 -24.18 -37.87
CA ALA A 396 -35.61 -25.21 -36.90
C ALA A 396 -36.83 -24.94 -35.99
N LYS A 397 -37.68 -25.93 -35.87
CA LYS A 397 -38.83 -25.91 -34.96
C LYS A 397 -38.35 -25.74 -33.50
N ALA A 398 -39.00 -24.80 -32.81
CA ALA A 398 -38.78 -24.58 -31.39
C ALA A 398 -39.11 -25.83 -30.58
N SER A 399 -38.12 -26.38 -29.89
CA SER A 399 -38.33 -27.26 -28.74
C SER A 399 -38.19 -26.43 -27.48
N ASP A 400 -39.17 -26.50 -26.60
CA ASP A 400 -39.13 -25.88 -25.27
C ASP A 400 -37.93 -26.37 -24.46
N THR A 401 -36.90 -25.55 -24.46
CA THR A 401 -35.79 -25.70 -23.54
C THR A 401 -35.83 -24.50 -22.59
N THR A 402 -36.06 -24.77 -21.34
CA THR A 402 -35.92 -23.79 -20.26
C THR A 402 -34.62 -23.02 -20.44
N ALA A 403 -34.75 -21.76 -20.79
CA ALA A 403 -33.61 -20.87 -21.02
C ALA A 403 -32.85 -20.70 -19.70
N VAL A 404 -31.70 -21.31 -19.63
CA VAL A 404 -30.67 -20.92 -18.65
C VAL A 404 -30.41 -19.45 -18.90
N SER A 405 -30.66 -18.60 -17.92
CA SER A 405 -30.38 -17.18 -18.01
C SER A 405 -28.88 -16.99 -18.18
N VAL A 406 -28.45 -16.75 -19.40
CA VAL A 406 -27.07 -16.39 -19.71
C VAL A 406 -26.80 -15.07 -19.01
N PHE A 407 -25.93 -15.07 -18.00
CA PHE A 407 -25.46 -13.84 -17.38
C PHE A 407 -24.85 -12.94 -18.46
N ARG A 408 -25.48 -11.82 -18.72
CA ARG A 408 -24.93 -10.79 -19.58
C ARG A 408 -24.22 -9.77 -18.71
N PHE A 409 -22.94 -9.59 -18.95
CA PHE A 409 -22.22 -8.47 -18.37
C PHE A 409 -22.94 -7.17 -18.76
N PRO A 410 -23.10 -6.21 -17.83
CA PRO A 410 -23.66 -4.91 -18.19
C PRO A 410 -22.78 -4.25 -19.25
N ASP A 411 -23.40 -3.50 -20.16
CA ASP A 411 -22.69 -2.76 -21.19
C ASP A 411 -21.63 -1.86 -20.56
N GLN A 412 -20.43 -1.88 -21.14
CA GLN A 412 -19.34 -1.00 -20.70
C GLN A 412 -19.81 0.46 -20.78
N ARG A 413 -19.75 1.16 -19.68
CA ARG A 413 -20.04 2.58 -19.57
C ARG A 413 -18.75 3.34 -19.33
N ASN A 414 -18.56 4.43 -20.07
CA ASN A 414 -17.50 5.37 -19.75
C ASN A 414 -17.79 5.96 -18.37
N TYR A 415 -16.82 5.88 -17.46
CA TYR A 415 -16.92 6.55 -16.17
C TYR A 415 -16.41 7.99 -16.32
N ASN A 416 -16.98 8.90 -15.53
CA ASN A 416 -16.48 10.25 -15.43
C ASN A 416 -15.21 10.24 -14.56
N VAL A 417 -14.12 10.75 -15.11
CA VAL A 417 -12.87 10.91 -14.37
C VAL A 417 -13.05 12.03 -13.35
N ASN A 418 -13.08 11.69 -12.06
CA ASN A 418 -13.14 12.61 -10.95
C ASN A 418 -11.87 12.44 -10.12
N PHE A 419 -11.12 13.53 -9.93
CA PHE A 419 -9.92 13.53 -9.12
C PHE A 419 -10.26 13.76 -7.64
N THR A 420 -9.63 12.96 -6.78
CA THR A 420 -9.63 13.13 -5.33
C THR A 420 -8.22 13.36 -4.85
N ILE A 421 -8.03 14.29 -3.90
CA ILE A 421 -6.72 14.50 -3.29
C ILE A 421 -6.43 13.31 -2.40
N ASP A 422 -5.36 12.58 -2.71
CA ASP A 422 -4.90 11.37 -2.03
C ASP A 422 -3.64 11.62 -1.19
N GLU A 423 -2.83 12.60 -1.56
CA GLU A 423 -1.58 12.91 -0.90
C GLU A 423 -1.41 14.42 -0.66
N VAL A 424 -1.08 14.80 0.56
CA VAL A 424 -0.56 16.14 0.90
C VAL A 424 0.61 15.96 1.86
N VAL A 425 1.81 16.26 1.39
CA VAL A 425 3.04 16.14 2.19
C VAL A 425 3.68 17.51 2.31
N THR A 426 3.94 17.95 3.53
CA THR A 426 4.76 19.13 3.80
C THR A 426 5.97 18.71 4.63
N GLN A 427 7.14 18.99 4.13
CA GLN A 427 8.40 18.61 4.75
C GLN A 427 9.50 19.64 4.50
N VAL A 428 10.53 19.57 5.31
CA VAL A 428 11.78 20.30 5.06
C VAL A 428 12.71 19.40 4.27
N ASP A 429 13.00 19.75 3.02
CA ASP A 429 13.78 18.91 2.12
C ASP A 429 14.40 19.71 0.98
N ASN A 430 15.62 19.36 0.62
CA ASN A 430 16.34 19.90 -0.53
C ASN A 430 16.38 18.94 -1.73
N SER A 431 15.82 17.73 -1.61
CA SER A 431 15.88 16.68 -2.65
C SER A 431 15.27 17.10 -3.99
N PHE A 432 14.32 18.02 -3.95
CA PHE A 432 13.65 18.53 -5.15
C PHE A 432 14.59 19.31 -6.08
N SER A 433 15.58 20.03 -5.52
CA SER A 433 16.56 20.81 -6.30
C SER A 433 17.59 19.93 -7.01
N ASN A 434 17.80 18.71 -6.54
CA ASN A 434 18.81 17.79 -7.08
C ASN A 434 18.28 16.89 -8.21
N GLN A 435 17.04 17.04 -8.64
CA GLN A 435 16.47 16.25 -9.74
C GLN A 435 17.00 16.64 -11.13
N PHE A 436 17.59 17.81 -11.27
CA PHE A 436 18.11 18.35 -12.53
C PHE A 436 19.49 18.93 -12.33
N TYR A 437 20.28 18.96 -13.42
CA TYR A 437 21.54 19.67 -13.42
C TYR A 437 21.30 21.16 -13.17
N GLN A 438 22.06 21.70 -12.24
CA GLN A 438 22.04 23.16 -11.98
C GLN A 438 22.96 23.88 -13.00
N PRO A 439 22.67 25.13 -13.43
CA PRO A 439 23.63 25.95 -14.15
C PRO A 439 24.93 26.03 -13.35
N PHE A 440 26.07 25.99 -14.06
CA PHE A 440 27.36 26.06 -13.40
C PHE A 440 27.55 27.43 -12.73
N ALA A 441 27.73 27.42 -11.42
CA ALA A 441 27.92 28.62 -10.59
C ALA A 441 28.97 28.41 -9.48
N GLY A 442 29.54 27.21 -9.40
CA GLY A 442 30.50 26.82 -8.38
C GLY A 442 29.88 25.97 -7.27
N PRO A 443 30.71 25.28 -6.46
CA PRO A 443 30.27 24.29 -5.48
C PRO A 443 29.51 24.89 -4.31
N SER A 444 29.62 26.16 -4.00
CA SER A 444 28.89 26.85 -2.94
C SER A 444 27.37 26.83 -3.15
N GLU A 445 26.92 26.78 -4.40
CA GLU A 445 25.52 26.88 -4.79
C GLU A 445 24.81 25.50 -4.86
N LEU A 446 25.55 24.42 -4.63
CA LEU A 446 24.98 23.06 -4.68
C LEU A 446 23.99 22.78 -3.56
N ASN A 447 24.06 23.49 -2.44
CA ASN A 447 23.16 23.34 -1.31
C ASN A 447 22.52 24.70 -0.95
N PRO A 448 21.34 25.00 -1.49
CA PRO A 448 20.67 26.28 -1.28
C PRO A 448 20.11 26.46 0.16
N GLY A 449 20.44 25.58 1.11
CA GLY A 449 20.02 25.68 2.50
C GLY A 449 18.65 25.05 2.77
N LEU A 450 18.15 25.31 3.96
CA LEU A 450 16.90 24.74 4.46
C LEU A 450 15.70 25.29 3.68
N SER A 451 14.86 24.41 3.14
CA SER A 451 13.68 24.81 2.37
C SER A 451 12.45 23.99 2.76
N GLY A 452 11.28 24.63 2.71
CA GLY A 452 9.99 23.98 2.89
C GLY A 452 9.46 23.47 1.55
N LEU A 453 9.17 22.18 1.47
CA LEU A 453 8.54 21.54 0.31
C LEU A 453 7.11 21.14 0.67
N THR A 454 6.15 21.54 -0.16
CA THR A 454 4.78 21.01 -0.11
C THR A 454 4.49 20.32 -1.43
N ARG A 455 4.05 19.06 -1.34
CA ARG A 455 3.63 18.24 -2.48
C ARG A 455 2.19 17.80 -2.28
N MET A 456 1.42 17.86 -3.36
CA MET A 456 0.03 17.41 -3.40
C MET A 456 -0.13 16.40 -4.54
N GLY A 457 -0.84 15.32 -4.28
CA GLY A 457 -1.25 14.33 -5.27
C GLY A 457 -2.77 14.27 -5.35
N ALA A 458 -3.28 14.08 -6.55
CA ALA A 458 -4.67 13.77 -6.79
C ALA A 458 -4.76 12.68 -7.86
N SER A 459 -5.56 11.65 -7.59
CA SER A 459 -5.79 10.55 -8.52
C SER A 459 -7.27 10.32 -8.76
N ASP A 460 -7.60 9.66 -9.85
CA ASP A 460 -8.94 9.16 -10.10
C ASP A 460 -9.21 7.87 -9.31
N LEU A 461 -10.44 7.37 -9.38
CA LEU A 461 -10.90 6.20 -8.61
C LEU A 461 -10.09 4.92 -8.90
N PHE A 462 -9.58 4.76 -10.12
CA PHE A 462 -8.82 3.59 -10.55
C PHE A 462 -7.30 3.82 -10.54
N GLU A 463 -6.86 5.04 -10.14
CA GLU A 463 -5.46 5.47 -10.19
C GLU A 463 -4.83 5.43 -11.60
N ASP A 464 -5.68 5.39 -12.63
CA ASP A 464 -5.27 5.45 -14.03
C ASP A 464 -4.70 6.82 -14.41
N HIS A 465 -5.18 7.87 -13.76
CA HIS A 465 -4.80 9.26 -13.98
C HIS A 465 -4.36 9.92 -12.68
N ARG A 466 -3.17 10.48 -12.67
CA ARG A 466 -2.60 11.12 -11.49
C ARG A 466 -2.08 12.51 -11.81
N ILE A 467 -2.41 13.47 -10.97
CA ILE A 467 -1.89 14.85 -11.02
C ILE A 467 -1.03 15.07 -9.78
N LEU A 468 0.19 15.52 -9.99
CA LEU A 468 1.13 15.85 -8.92
C LEU A 468 1.46 17.33 -9.01
N GLY A 469 1.25 18.06 -7.95
CA GLY A 469 1.64 19.45 -7.78
C GLY A 469 2.65 19.58 -6.64
N GLY A 470 3.61 20.48 -6.76
CA GLY A 470 4.56 20.74 -5.68
C GLY A 470 5.11 22.15 -5.75
N PHE A 471 5.43 22.70 -4.59
CA PHE A 471 6.16 23.96 -4.48
C PHE A 471 7.17 23.90 -3.34
N ARG A 472 8.30 24.52 -3.55
CA ARG A 472 9.37 24.67 -2.58
C ARG A 472 9.72 26.15 -2.38
N PHE A 473 9.81 26.53 -1.13
CA PHE A 473 10.29 27.86 -0.76
C PHE A 473 11.55 27.72 0.12
N ALA A 474 12.63 28.36 -0.27
CA ALA A 474 13.75 28.55 0.63
C ALA A 474 13.37 29.57 1.72
N LEU A 475 13.97 29.47 2.89
CA LEU A 475 13.68 30.36 4.01
C LEU A 475 13.99 31.84 3.72
N ASP A 476 14.90 32.09 2.77
CA ASP A 476 15.25 33.43 2.30
C ASP A 476 14.25 34.02 1.29
N LEU A 477 13.26 33.21 0.85
CA LEU A 477 12.26 33.56 -0.17
C LEU A 477 12.80 33.92 -1.55
N ASN A 478 14.11 33.91 -1.74
CA ASN A 478 14.76 34.24 -3.00
C ASN A 478 14.73 33.07 -3.98
N ASN A 479 14.77 31.84 -3.45
CA ASN A 479 14.79 30.60 -4.21
C ASN A 479 13.45 29.91 -4.09
N ASN A 480 12.83 29.59 -5.23
CA ASN A 480 11.55 28.90 -5.26
C ASN A 480 11.46 27.96 -6.45
N ASP A 481 10.78 26.83 -6.23
CA ASP A 481 10.56 25.83 -7.27
C ASP A 481 9.08 25.47 -7.31
N TYR A 482 8.59 25.22 -8.52
CA TYR A 482 7.24 24.72 -8.77
C TYR A 482 7.33 23.48 -9.64
N LEU A 483 6.50 22.48 -9.32
CA LEU A 483 6.34 21.27 -10.09
C LEU A 483 4.87 21.06 -10.39
N LEU A 484 4.57 20.70 -11.64
CA LEU A 484 3.29 20.17 -12.03
C LEU A 484 3.53 18.96 -12.92
N ALA A 485 2.94 17.83 -12.61
CA ALA A 485 3.06 16.63 -13.42
C ALA A 485 1.69 15.96 -13.58
N TYR A 486 1.46 15.38 -14.73
CA TYR A 486 0.32 14.53 -15.05
C TYR A 486 0.84 13.18 -15.50
N GLU A 487 0.28 12.13 -14.92
CA GLU A 487 0.59 10.74 -15.22
C GLU A 487 -0.65 10.03 -15.76
N ASN A 488 -0.46 9.27 -16.83
CA ASN A 488 -1.46 8.37 -17.37
C ASN A 488 -0.92 6.95 -17.31
N LEU A 489 -1.49 6.16 -16.39
CA LEU A 489 -1.08 4.80 -16.05
C LEU A 489 -2.08 3.75 -16.56
N LYS A 490 -3.08 4.18 -17.33
CA LYS A 490 -4.18 3.32 -17.83
C LYS A 490 -3.71 2.18 -18.73
N SER A 491 -2.60 2.35 -19.41
CA SER A 491 -2.08 1.36 -20.36
C SER A 491 -0.76 0.82 -19.88
N ARG A 492 -0.31 -0.33 -20.39
CA ARG A 492 1.01 -0.88 -20.09
C ARG A 492 2.16 0.10 -20.31
N LEU A 493 2.01 1.03 -21.25
CA LEU A 493 2.95 2.13 -21.46
C LEU A 493 2.54 3.31 -20.60
N ASP A 494 3.21 3.52 -19.49
CA ASP A 494 3.01 4.69 -18.63
C ASP A 494 3.53 5.94 -19.32
N LYS A 495 2.75 7.01 -19.22
CA LYS A 495 3.08 8.31 -19.81
C LYS A 495 3.04 9.38 -18.74
N ARG A 496 4.08 10.22 -18.70
CA ARG A 496 4.17 11.34 -17.78
C ARG A 496 4.58 12.59 -18.53
N ILE A 497 3.86 13.67 -18.31
CA ILE A 497 4.29 15.01 -18.69
C ILE A 497 4.52 15.82 -17.44
N SER A 498 5.62 16.54 -17.35
CA SER A 498 5.93 17.36 -16.18
C SER A 498 6.47 18.71 -16.61
N PHE A 499 6.03 19.74 -15.92
CA PHE A 499 6.56 21.09 -15.98
C PHE A 499 7.20 21.42 -14.64
N GLN A 500 8.42 21.95 -14.68
CA GLN A 500 9.12 22.42 -13.51
C GLN A 500 9.71 23.79 -13.76
N ARG A 501 9.56 24.68 -12.81
CA ARG A 501 10.25 25.96 -12.73
C ARG A 501 11.10 26.00 -11.48
N GLN A 502 12.36 26.41 -11.64
CA GLN A 502 13.30 26.60 -10.55
C GLN A 502 13.88 28.02 -10.63
N ALA A 503 14.03 28.69 -9.49
CA ALA A 503 14.74 29.95 -9.40
C ALA A 503 15.87 29.85 -8.40
N ILE A 504 17.09 30.17 -8.81
CA ILE A 504 18.30 30.17 -7.98
C ILE A 504 18.97 31.51 -8.12
N GLN A 505 19.31 32.12 -7.00
CA GLN A 505 20.06 33.34 -6.94
C GLN A 505 21.51 33.03 -6.55
N THR A 506 22.46 33.50 -7.34
CA THR A 506 23.90 33.32 -7.15
C THR A 506 24.62 34.68 -7.05
N VAL A 507 25.67 34.72 -6.25
CA VAL A 507 26.51 35.91 -6.12
C VAL A 507 27.83 35.64 -6.86
N GLY A 508 28.00 36.25 -8.05
CA GLY A 508 29.20 36.15 -8.85
C GLY A 508 30.13 37.35 -8.71
N LEU A 509 31.28 37.32 -9.39
CA LEU A 509 32.29 38.39 -9.39
C LEU A 509 31.73 39.73 -9.89
N PHE A 510 30.72 39.74 -10.75
CA PHE A 510 30.09 40.90 -11.37
C PHE A 510 28.72 41.26 -10.78
N GLY A 511 28.41 40.77 -9.57
CA GLY A 511 27.16 41.05 -8.88
C GLY A 511 26.27 39.84 -8.73
N VAL A 512 24.99 40.07 -8.45
CA VAL A 512 24.01 39.05 -8.18
C VAL A 512 23.26 38.67 -9.46
N VAL A 513 23.29 37.38 -9.80
CA VAL A 513 22.56 36.79 -10.94
C VAL A 513 21.45 35.89 -10.45
N LYS A 514 20.24 36.08 -10.96
CA LYS A 514 19.12 35.19 -10.73
C LYS A 514 18.85 34.35 -11.97
N SER A 515 19.01 33.01 -11.84
CA SER A 515 18.67 32.10 -12.92
C SER A 515 17.26 31.56 -12.73
N HIS A 516 16.48 31.54 -13.80
CA HIS A 516 15.15 30.95 -13.87
C HIS A 516 15.18 29.80 -14.87
N THR A 517 15.14 28.58 -14.37
CA THR A 517 15.08 27.36 -15.20
C THR A 517 13.63 26.93 -15.39
N HIS A 518 13.19 26.79 -16.64
CA HIS A 518 11.91 26.19 -16.99
C HIS A 518 12.19 24.90 -17.74
N ASN A 519 11.62 23.81 -17.29
CA ASN A 519 11.82 22.49 -17.85
C ASN A 519 10.48 21.81 -18.12
N VAL A 520 10.28 21.38 -19.37
CA VAL A 520 9.17 20.53 -19.78
C VAL A 520 9.73 19.18 -20.15
N ARG A 521 9.23 18.10 -19.52
CA ARG A 521 9.65 16.74 -19.79
C ARG A 521 8.45 15.87 -20.12
N PHE A 522 8.56 15.12 -21.22
CA PHE A 522 7.67 14.03 -21.55
C PHE A 522 8.43 12.72 -21.36
N GLN A 523 7.87 11.80 -20.58
CA GLN A 523 8.46 10.52 -20.27
C GLN A 523 7.48 9.40 -20.60
N VAL A 524 8.01 8.33 -21.19
CA VAL A 524 7.32 7.05 -21.36
C VAL A 524 8.08 5.97 -20.63
N SER A 525 7.35 5.05 -19.96
CA SER A 525 7.95 3.93 -19.22
C SER A 525 7.31 2.63 -19.68
N TRP A 526 8.14 1.70 -20.13
CA TRP A 526 7.70 0.36 -20.50
C TRP A 526 8.13 -0.64 -19.44
N PRO A 527 7.19 -1.24 -18.69
CA PRO A 527 7.51 -2.27 -17.72
C PRO A 527 7.73 -3.61 -18.42
N PHE A 528 8.88 -4.23 -18.19
CA PHE A 528 9.15 -5.62 -18.56
C PHE A 528 8.54 -6.58 -17.53
N SER A 529 8.59 -6.19 -16.28
CA SER A 529 8.04 -6.89 -15.13
C SER A 529 7.70 -5.87 -14.01
N GLU A 530 7.18 -6.32 -12.89
CA GLU A 530 6.98 -5.49 -11.69
C GLU A 530 8.28 -4.88 -11.16
N LEU A 531 9.43 -5.51 -11.47
CA LEU A 531 10.74 -5.10 -10.96
C LEU A 531 11.55 -4.31 -11.98
N ALA A 532 11.28 -4.43 -13.29
CA ALA A 532 12.14 -3.90 -14.36
C ALA A 532 11.37 -3.03 -15.34
N SER A 533 11.92 -1.87 -15.68
CA SER A 533 11.36 -0.97 -16.67
C SER A 533 12.43 -0.26 -17.51
N LEU A 534 12.09 0.03 -18.76
CA LEU A 534 12.83 0.93 -19.63
C LEU A 534 12.07 2.26 -19.71
N ARG A 535 12.75 3.34 -19.43
CA ARG A 535 12.17 4.68 -19.42
C ARG A 535 12.86 5.56 -20.46
N ALA A 536 12.09 6.15 -21.34
CA ALA A 536 12.58 7.11 -22.30
C ALA A 536 11.93 8.46 -22.04
N SER A 537 12.70 9.53 -22.06
CA SER A 537 12.18 10.89 -21.89
C SER A 537 12.77 11.87 -22.90
N ALA A 538 11.93 12.79 -23.36
CA ALA A 538 12.31 13.96 -24.11
C ALA A 538 12.14 15.20 -23.22
N MET A 539 13.04 16.16 -23.33
CA MET A 539 13.08 17.33 -22.49
C MET A 539 13.36 18.59 -23.30
N TYR A 540 12.65 19.63 -22.96
CA TYR A 540 12.97 21.01 -23.36
C TYR A 540 13.25 21.83 -22.11
N ARG A 541 14.39 22.54 -22.10
CA ARG A 541 14.83 23.36 -21.00
C ARG A 541 15.14 24.75 -21.48
N ASN A 542 14.73 25.78 -20.72
CA ASN A 542 15.08 27.18 -20.91
C ASN A 542 15.67 27.73 -19.61
N ASP A 543 16.91 28.17 -19.65
CA ASP A 543 17.58 28.85 -18.55
C ASP A 543 17.65 30.35 -18.86
N ARG A 544 16.94 31.15 -18.08
CA ARG A 544 16.94 32.60 -18.16
C ARG A 544 17.77 33.18 -17.04
N TYR A 545 18.83 33.89 -17.41
CA TYR A 545 19.74 34.60 -16.50
C TYR A 545 19.39 36.09 -16.44
N VAL A 546 19.15 36.58 -15.23
CA VAL A 546 18.78 37.97 -14.96
C VAL A 546 19.82 38.56 -14.03
N GLN A 547 20.62 39.51 -14.53
CA GLN A 547 21.56 40.28 -13.74
C GLN A 547 20.75 41.18 -12.79
N GLN A 548 20.91 41.02 -11.47
CA GLN A 548 20.30 41.92 -10.49
C GLN A 548 20.99 43.27 -10.52
N SER A 549 20.18 44.31 -10.52
CA SER A 549 20.71 45.70 -10.63
C SER A 549 21.27 46.16 -9.29
N ILE A 550 22.60 46.27 -9.21
CA ILE A 550 23.34 46.80 -8.05
C ILE A 550 24.09 48.09 -8.36
N ASP A 551 24.27 48.39 -9.65
CA ASP A 551 24.97 49.57 -10.19
C ASP A 551 24.44 49.97 -11.58
N PRO A 552 24.81 51.17 -12.14
CA PRO A 552 24.34 51.61 -13.46
C PRO A 552 24.73 50.70 -14.62
N LEU A 553 25.80 49.89 -14.50
CA LEU A 553 26.26 48.99 -15.54
C LEU A 553 25.39 47.72 -15.53
N SER A 554 25.15 47.12 -14.35
CA SER A 554 24.30 45.95 -14.20
C SER A 554 22.84 46.22 -14.61
N LEU A 555 22.35 47.44 -14.45
CA LEU A 555 21.04 47.87 -14.93
C LEU A 555 20.91 47.79 -16.47
N ARG A 556 21.99 47.98 -17.20
CA ARG A 556 22.01 47.95 -18.67
C ARG A 556 22.35 46.59 -19.25
N THR A 557 22.73 45.63 -18.42
CA THR A 557 23.07 44.29 -18.87
C THR A 557 21.81 43.56 -19.35
N PRO A 558 21.73 43.10 -20.61
CA PRO A 558 20.54 42.41 -21.11
C PRO A 558 20.41 41.04 -20.46
N ASN A 559 19.16 40.57 -20.30
CA ASN A 559 18.90 39.22 -19.88
C ASN A 559 19.38 38.22 -20.95
N PHE A 560 19.95 37.13 -20.50
CA PHE A 560 20.38 36.07 -21.39
C PHE A 560 19.43 34.86 -21.23
N ASN A 561 19.02 34.28 -22.39
CA ASN A 561 18.19 33.05 -22.41
C ASN A 561 18.98 31.97 -23.15
N ASP A 562 18.98 30.81 -22.56
CA ASP A 562 19.59 29.63 -23.13
C ASP A 562 18.58 28.47 -23.23
N HIS A 563 18.58 27.77 -24.36
CA HIS A 563 17.63 26.78 -24.70
C HIS A 563 18.33 25.44 -24.95
N MET A 564 17.86 24.38 -24.33
CA MET A 564 18.36 23.03 -24.58
C MET A 564 17.21 22.07 -24.88
N VAL A 565 17.46 21.17 -25.82
CA VAL A 565 16.60 20.06 -26.16
C VAL A 565 17.38 18.76 -25.93
N GLY A 566 16.76 17.77 -25.32
CA GLY A 566 17.48 16.54 -25.06
C GLY A 566 16.58 15.36 -24.83
N GLY A 567 17.22 14.21 -24.72
CA GLY A 567 16.59 12.94 -24.41
C GLY A 567 17.39 12.15 -23.37
N LYS A 568 16.68 11.30 -22.65
CA LYS A 568 17.26 10.40 -21.65
C LYS A 568 16.66 9.03 -21.80
N LEU A 569 17.50 8.00 -21.78
CA LEU A 569 17.12 6.61 -21.72
C LEU A 569 17.60 6.02 -20.40
N GLU A 570 16.73 5.34 -19.68
CA GLU A 570 17.04 4.73 -18.39
C GLU A 570 16.52 3.31 -18.32
N TYR A 571 17.37 2.37 -17.93
CA TYR A 571 16.95 1.05 -17.48
C TYR A 571 16.95 1.01 -15.96
N VAL A 572 15.83 0.64 -15.36
CA VAL A 572 15.67 0.58 -13.90
C VAL A 572 15.20 -0.82 -13.51
N TYR A 573 15.91 -1.40 -12.56
CA TYR A 573 15.52 -2.65 -11.89
C TYR A 573 15.49 -2.41 -10.38
N ASP A 574 14.39 -2.74 -9.72
CA ASP A 574 14.22 -2.56 -8.28
C ASP A 574 13.51 -3.77 -7.67
N SER A 575 14.27 -4.63 -7.00
CA SER A 575 13.76 -5.77 -6.22
C SER A 575 13.86 -5.52 -4.71
N SER A 576 14.00 -4.26 -4.31
CA SER A 576 14.17 -3.91 -2.91
C SER A 576 12.89 -4.10 -2.12
N MET A 577 12.99 -4.79 -0.99
CA MET A 577 11.90 -5.01 -0.04
C MET A 577 12.14 -4.20 1.23
N PRO A 578 11.19 -3.39 1.70
CA PRO A 578 11.32 -2.65 2.95
C PRO A 578 11.22 -3.61 4.15
N ARG A 579 12.17 -3.48 5.08
CA ARG A 579 12.18 -4.19 6.36
C ARG A 579 11.91 -3.25 7.54
N GLY A 580 11.98 -1.98 7.29
CA GLY A 580 11.79 -0.91 8.24
C GLY A 580 12.25 0.42 7.67
N LEU A 581 12.12 1.48 8.44
CA LEU A 581 12.59 2.80 8.02
C LEU A 581 14.11 2.74 7.82
N ASN A 582 14.58 3.09 6.61
CA ASN A 582 15.99 3.02 6.19
C ASN A 582 16.60 1.61 6.14
N LEU A 583 15.80 0.56 6.24
CA LEU A 583 16.23 -0.83 6.20
C LEU A 583 15.56 -1.53 5.02
N TRP A 584 16.36 -1.88 4.02
CA TRP A 584 15.92 -2.51 2.78
C TRP A 584 16.69 -3.80 2.54
N THR A 585 16.15 -4.72 1.75
CA THR A 585 16.86 -5.90 1.24
C THR A 585 16.57 -6.05 -0.24
N GLY A 586 17.56 -6.46 -1.03
CA GLY A 586 17.43 -6.65 -2.48
C GLY A 586 18.35 -5.76 -3.30
N TRP A 587 18.04 -5.62 -4.58
CA TRP A 587 18.85 -4.88 -5.56
C TRP A 587 18.09 -3.67 -6.08
N LYS A 588 18.81 -2.56 -6.29
CA LYS A 588 18.39 -1.43 -7.11
C LYS A 588 19.47 -1.16 -8.14
N LEU A 589 19.11 -1.26 -9.41
CA LEU A 589 20.03 -1.04 -10.51
C LEU A 589 19.45 0.05 -11.41
N LYS A 590 20.28 1.00 -11.80
CA LYS A 590 19.93 2.06 -12.73
C LYS A 590 21.09 2.31 -13.67
N PHE A 591 20.82 2.18 -14.96
CA PHE A 591 21.72 2.60 -16.03
C PHE A 591 21.05 3.72 -16.81
N PHE A 592 21.78 4.75 -17.19
CA PHE A 592 21.21 5.85 -17.96
C PHE A 592 22.19 6.40 -18.97
N ALA A 593 21.63 6.91 -20.06
CA ALA A 593 22.32 7.69 -21.08
C ALA A 593 21.47 8.91 -21.43
N GLU A 594 22.11 10.06 -21.55
CA GLU A 594 21.48 11.35 -21.83
C GLU A 594 22.19 12.02 -22.99
N TYR A 595 21.42 12.70 -23.83
CA TYR A 595 21.93 13.55 -24.91
C TYR A 595 21.17 14.87 -24.92
N TYR A 596 21.88 15.95 -24.92
CA TYR A 596 21.34 17.32 -24.99
C TYR A 596 22.04 18.11 -26.07
N GLN A 597 21.27 18.93 -26.78
CA GLN A 597 21.75 19.83 -27.80
C GLN A 597 21.19 21.23 -27.56
N GLN A 598 21.99 22.22 -27.80
CA GLN A 598 21.61 23.62 -27.79
C GLN A 598 21.26 24.03 -29.24
N PRO A 599 19.99 24.35 -29.56
CA PRO A 599 19.60 24.65 -30.95
C PRO A 599 20.13 25.95 -31.49
N THR A 600 20.54 26.89 -30.63
CA THR A 600 20.98 28.26 -30.97
C THR A 600 22.51 28.38 -31.16
N GLU A 601 23.24 27.43 -30.62
CA GLU A 601 24.70 27.37 -30.68
C GLU A 601 25.10 25.90 -30.90
N ASP A 602 26.22 25.65 -31.56
CA ASP A 602 26.72 24.30 -31.80
C ASP A 602 27.28 23.68 -30.49
N GLY A 603 26.40 23.50 -29.52
CA GLY A 603 26.71 22.88 -28.21
C GLY A 603 26.00 21.56 -28.00
N ASP A 604 26.75 20.49 -27.79
CA ASP A 604 26.23 19.18 -27.41
C ASP A 604 26.76 18.72 -26.05
N MET A 605 25.95 17.91 -25.34
CA MET A 605 26.32 17.32 -24.08
C MET A 605 25.79 15.88 -24.03
N GLN A 606 26.65 14.96 -23.67
CA GLN A 606 26.32 13.55 -23.49
C GLN A 606 26.70 13.14 -22.09
N VAL A 607 25.83 12.39 -21.44
CA VAL A 607 26.08 11.84 -20.11
C VAL A 607 25.71 10.37 -20.08
N VAL A 608 26.61 9.53 -19.60
CA VAL A 608 26.33 8.13 -19.32
C VAL A 608 26.65 7.82 -17.86
N GLY A 609 25.84 6.99 -17.25
CA GLY A 609 26.08 6.66 -15.85
C GLY A 609 25.32 5.44 -15.35
N MET A 610 25.69 5.03 -14.15
CA MET A 610 25.08 3.90 -13.44
C MET A 610 25.00 4.17 -11.94
N ASP A 611 24.02 3.53 -11.28
CA ASP A 611 23.85 3.49 -9.83
C ASP A 611 23.35 2.09 -9.45
N LEU A 612 24.20 1.31 -8.85
CA LEU A 612 23.97 -0.07 -8.46
C LEU A 612 23.99 -0.16 -6.94
N ARG A 613 22.92 -0.63 -6.34
CA ARG A 613 22.80 -0.78 -4.89
C ARG A 613 22.37 -2.19 -4.53
N HIS A 614 23.03 -2.75 -3.55
CA HIS A 614 22.69 -4.06 -3.01
C HIS A 614 22.57 -3.98 -1.50
N SER A 615 21.47 -4.48 -0.98
CA SER A 615 21.19 -4.55 0.46
C SER A 615 20.97 -5.99 0.88
N LEU A 616 21.86 -6.50 1.72
CA LEU A 616 21.87 -7.89 2.17
C LEU A 616 21.57 -7.97 3.66
N LYS A 617 20.59 -8.78 4.05
CA LYS A 617 20.34 -9.12 5.46
C LYS A 617 21.40 -10.13 5.91
N VAL A 618 22.29 -9.72 6.79
CA VAL A 618 23.37 -10.56 7.31
C VAL A 618 22.90 -11.44 8.46
N HIS A 619 22.23 -10.82 9.44
CA HIS A 619 21.72 -11.55 10.61
C HIS A 619 20.59 -10.76 11.27
N ARG A 620 19.44 -11.40 11.56
CA ARG A 620 18.25 -10.74 12.13
C ARG A 620 17.91 -9.44 11.38
N GLU A 621 18.08 -8.29 12.04
CA GLU A 621 17.81 -6.96 11.49
C GLU A 621 19.10 -6.24 11.03
N LEU A 622 20.28 -6.89 11.09
CA LEU A 622 21.55 -6.35 10.63
C LEU A 622 21.60 -6.40 9.11
N ILE A 623 21.74 -5.25 8.47
CA ILE A 623 21.77 -5.12 7.01
C ILE A 623 23.09 -4.54 6.55
N TRP A 624 23.69 -5.19 5.56
CA TRP A 624 24.85 -4.69 4.84
C TRP A 624 24.41 -4.11 3.50
N VAL A 625 24.74 -2.85 3.27
CA VAL A 625 24.45 -2.12 2.03
C VAL A 625 25.74 -1.82 1.30
N SER A 626 25.76 -2.05 0.00
CA SER A 626 26.84 -1.65 -0.89
C SER A 626 26.28 -0.90 -2.07
N ARG A 627 26.98 0.15 -2.52
CA ARG A 627 26.62 0.96 -3.69
C ARG A 627 27.84 1.21 -4.55
N ILE A 628 27.69 1.03 -5.86
CA ILE A 628 28.62 1.47 -6.87
C ILE A 628 27.88 2.49 -7.74
N ALA A 629 28.43 3.67 -7.86
CA ALA A 629 27.84 4.70 -8.73
C ALA A 629 28.93 5.43 -9.49
N GLY A 630 28.63 5.83 -10.73
CA GLY A 630 29.54 6.59 -11.56
C GLY A 630 28.81 7.21 -12.74
N SER A 631 29.36 8.30 -13.22
CA SER A 631 28.87 9.01 -14.39
C SER A 631 30.01 9.70 -15.09
N SER A 632 29.88 9.84 -16.40
CA SER A 632 30.86 10.57 -17.24
C SER A 632 30.12 11.45 -18.24
N SER A 633 30.57 12.71 -18.38
CA SER A 633 30.02 13.68 -19.28
C SER A 633 31.00 14.01 -20.40
N PHE A 634 30.50 14.00 -21.64
CA PHE A 634 31.23 14.22 -22.87
C PHE A 634 30.58 15.33 -23.71
N GLY A 635 31.22 15.73 -24.78
CA GLY A 635 30.74 16.73 -25.72
C GLY A 635 31.43 18.06 -25.57
N SER A 636 30.97 19.03 -26.35
CA SER A 636 31.48 20.39 -26.34
C SER A 636 31.09 21.16 -25.06
N ARG A 637 30.03 20.71 -24.39
CA ARG A 637 29.59 21.19 -23.09
C ARG A 637 29.54 20.03 -22.10
N LYS A 638 29.90 20.28 -20.85
CA LYS A 638 30.05 19.21 -19.86
C LYS A 638 29.32 19.53 -18.57
N VAL A 639 29.00 18.46 -17.82
CA VAL A 639 28.55 18.56 -16.43
C VAL A 639 29.77 18.38 -15.53
N ILE A 640 29.99 19.31 -14.61
CA ILE A 640 30.96 19.11 -13.53
C ILE A 640 30.28 18.38 -12.37
N ASN A 641 30.93 17.33 -11.89
CA ASN A 641 30.50 16.53 -10.72
C ASN A 641 31.39 16.94 -9.54
N PHE A 642 30.77 17.43 -8.47
CA PHE A 642 31.46 17.72 -7.22
C PHE A 642 31.34 16.56 -6.27
N LEU A 643 32.44 16.00 -5.83
CA LEU A 643 32.51 14.89 -4.89
C LEU A 643 32.79 15.41 -3.47
N GLY A 644 32.16 14.82 -2.47
CA GLY A 644 32.31 15.20 -1.07
C GLY A 644 30.97 15.50 -0.40
N GLY A 645 30.95 15.49 0.91
CA GLY A 645 29.75 15.79 1.70
C GLY A 645 28.65 14.73 1.65
N VAL A 646 27.46 15.11 2.02
CA VAL A 646 26.25 14.26 2.02
C VAL A 646 25.04 15.06 1.54
N ASP A 647 24.04 14.36 1.03
CA ASP A 647 22.76 14.96 0.65
C ASP A 647 22.07 15.62 1.85
N ASN A 648 21.41 16.76 1.60
CA ASN A 648 20.64 17.52 2.60
C ASN A 648 21.44 17.86 3.87
N TRP A 649 22.73 18.10 3.70
CA TRP A 649 23.60 18.51 4.79
C TRP A 649 23.24 19.93 5.25
N LEU A 650 22.79 20.08 6.50
CA LEU A 650 22.24 21.35 7.00
C LEU A 650 23.30 22.48 7.15
N TRP A 651 24.54 22.14 7.45
CA TRP A 651 25.65 23.09 7.60
C TRP A 651 26.81 22.70 6.66
N ALA A 652 26.44 22.62 5.39
CA ALA A 652 27.38 22.24 4.35
C ALA A 652 28.59 23.20 4.28
N LYS A 653 29.75 22.63 4.08
CA LYS A 653 31.00 23.35 3.86
C LYS A 653 31.61 22.91 2.54
N VAL A 654 32.28 23.86 1.86
CA VAL A 654 32.98 23.62 0.61
C VAL A 654 34.48 23.71 0.85
N ASP A 655 35.22 22.82 0.21
CA ASP A 655 36.68 22.91 0.18
C ASP A 655 37.11 23.84 -0.95
N PRO A 656 37.66 25.03 -0.64
CA PRO A 656 38.11 25.97 -1.65
C PRO A 656 39.52 25.67 -2.22
N SER A 657 40.21 24.68 -1.64
CA SER A 657 41.60 24.37 -2.01
C SER A 657 41.73 23.55 -3.30
N ILE A 658 40.63 22.86 -3.68
CA ILE A 658 40.61 22.02 -4.88
C ILE A 658 40.27 22.85 -6.10
N PRO A 659 41.18 22.93 -7.09
CA PRO A 659 40.99 23.76 -8.26
C PRO A 659 39.89 23.23 -9.17
N ILE A 660 39.21 24.13 -9.87
CA ILE A 660 38.27 23.84 -10.93
C ILE A 660 38.92 24.20 -12.24
N ASP A 661 38.84 23.33 -13.24
CA ASP A 661 39.35 23.62 -14.59
C ASP A 661 38.40 24.52 -15.36
N PHE A 662 38.70 25.81 -15.34
CA PHE A 662 37.92 26.80 -16.11
C PHE A 662 38.23 26.77 -17.63
N ASN A 663 39.20 25.97 -18.10
CA ASN A 663 39.42 25.73 -19.52
C ASN A 663 38.41 24.74 -20.11
N GLN A 664 37.80 23.93 -19.26
CA GLN A 664 36.71 23.08 -19.68
C GLN A 664 35.39 23.88 -19.75
N ASN A 665 34.62 23.61 -20.77
CA ASN A 665 33.32 24.26 -20.94
C ASN A 665 32.26 23.59 -20.07
N TYR A 666 32.32 23.78 -18.74
CA TYR A 666 31.33 23.33 -17.82
C TYR A 666 30.08 24.20 -17.92
N TYR A 667 28.98 23.59 -18.28
CA TYR A 667 27.69 24.23 -18.47
C TYR A 667 26.75 24.02 -17.32
N PHE A 668 26.79 22.82 -16.82
CA PHE A 668 26.01 22.40 -15.65
C PHE A 668 26.92 21.87 -14.56
N GLN A 669 26.34 21.86 -13.36
CA GLN A 669 26.96 21.26 -12.19
C GLN A 669 25.99 20.31 -11.48
N THR A 670 26.53 19.31 -10.82
CA THR A 670 25.77 18.41 -9.94
C THR A 670 26.65 17.93 -8.80
N MET A 671 26.03 17.55 -7.72
CA MET A 671 26.70 16.84 -6.64
C MET A 671 26.80 15.36 -7.03
N ALA A 672 27.99 14.81 -6.98
CA ALA A 672 28.19 13.36 -7.05
C ALA A 672 27.55 12.66 -5.83
N VAL A 673 27.55 11.34 -5.83
CA VAL A 673 27.05 10.57 -4.69
C VAL A 673 27.81 10.88 -3.41
N PRO A 674 27.19 10.64 -2.21
CA PRO A 674 27.82 10.97 -0.93
C PRO A 674 29.22 10.40 -0.76
N MET A 675 30.14 11.23 -0.25
CA MET A 675 31.48 10.87 0.19
C MET A 675 31.70 11.47 1.58
N ARG A 676 31.41 10.70 2.60
CA ARG A 676 31.44 11.15 4.01
C ARG A 676 32.86 11.38 4.47
N GLY A 677 33.05 12.21 5.48
CA GLY A 677 34.38 12.56 5.99
C GLY A 677 35.09 13.66 5.20
N PHE A 678 34.46 14.24 4.19
CA PHE A 678 34.96 15.34 3.38
C PHE A 678 33.94 16.48 3.27
N PHE A 679 34.41 17.68 2.98
CA PHE A 679 33.58 18.80 2.56
C PHE A 679 33.19 18.64 1.07
N PHE A 680 32.21 19.42 0.60
CA PHE A 680 31.91 19.47 -0.81
C PHE A 680 33.13 19.95 -1.59
N ASN A 681 33.30 19.50 -2.84
CA ASN A 681 34.43 19.77 -3.69
C ASN A 681 35.75 19.15 -3.21
N ALA A 682 35.69 17.99 -2.52
CA ALA A 682 36.94 17.27 -2.20
C ALA A 682 37.66 16.77 -3.47
N ARG A 683 36.90 16.48 -4.55
CA ARG A 683 37.34 16.23 -5.93
C ARG A 683 36.25 16.74 -6.86
N ASN A 684 36.63 17.10 -8.09
CA ASN A 684 35.68 17.51 -9.11
C ASN A 684 36.13 17.07 -10.51
N GLY A 685 35.21 17.09 -11.47
CA GLY A 685 35.50 16.77 -12.86
C GLY A 685 34.27 16.38 -13.66
N SER A 686 34.48 16.12 -14.96
CA SER A 686 33.39 15.67 -15.85
C SER A 686 32.99 14.21 -15.62
N SER A 687 33.80 13.45 -14.90
CA SER A 687 33.57 12.04 -14.57
C SER A 687 33.70 11.82 -13.06
N PHE A 688 32.98 10.85 -12.53
CA PHE A 688 33.18 10.36 -11.16
C PHE A 688 32.91 8.88 -11.05
N GLY A 689 33.52 8.25 -10.04
CA GLY A 689 33.22 6.88 -9.60
C GLY A 689 33.30 6.79 -8.08
N VAL A 690 32.34 6.13 -7.47
CA VAL A 690 32.26 5.95 -6.01
C VAL A 690 31.79 4.56 -5.66
N PHE A 691 32.40 3.99 -4.63
CA PHE A 691 31.98 2.81 -3.93
C PHE A 691 31.68 3.19 -2.48
N ASN A 692 30.43 2.96 -2.04
CA ASN A 692 30.01 3.16 -0.67
C ASN A 692 29.64 1.81 -0.05
N THR A 693 29.98 1.60 1.21
CA THR A 693 29.52 0.42 1.96
C THR A 693 29.08 0.84 3.36
N GLU A 694 28.00 0.23 3.84
CA GLU A 694 27.44 0.48 5.16
C GLU A 694 26.97 -0.78 5.84
N LEU A 695 27.21 -0.88 7.13
CA LEU A 695 26.61 -1.88 8.00
C LEU A 695 25.62 -1.20 8.94
N ARG A 696 24.33 -1.48 8.78
CA ARG A 696 23.22 -0.84 9.52
C ARG A 696 22.68 -1.76 10.58
N LEU A 697 22.74 -1.31 11.83
CA LEU A 697 22.27 -2.04 12.99
C LEU A 697 21.17 -1.26 13.71
N PRO A 698 19.89 -1.64 13.62
CA PRO A 698 18.81 -1.07 14.42
C PRO A 698 18.91 -1.63 15.85
N ILE A 699 19.68 -0.95 16.72
CA ILE A 699 20.12 -1.49 18.02
C ILE A 699 18.96 -1.99 18.85
N VAL A 700 17.93 -1.18 19.00
CA VAL A 700 16.82 -1.50 19.89
C VAL A 700 16.00 -2.67 19.34
N ARG A 701 15.69 -2.66 18.04
CA ARG A 701 14.99 -3.77 17.37
C ARG A 701 15.81 -5.06 17.34
N TYR A 702 17.14 -4.94 17.30
CA TYR A 702 18.05 -6.09 17.31
C TYR A 702 18.16 -6.77 18.67
N LEU A 703 18.17 -5.98 19.75
CA LEU A 703 18.36 -6.47 21.12
C LEU A 703 17.05 -6.81 21.83
N VAL A 704 15.96 -6.12 21.48
CA VAL A 704 14.67 -6.20 22.19
C VAL A 704 13.62 -6.79 21.28
N ASN A 705 13.19 -8.02 21.53
CA ASN A 705 12.10 -8.70 20.81
C ASN A 705 10.70 -8.21 21.21
N ARG A 706 10.57 -6.96 21.61
CA ARG A 706 9.30 -6.34 22.01
C ARG A 706 9.11 -5.04 21.25
N PRO A 707 7.87 -4.70 20.84
CA PRO A 707 7.61 -3.40 20.24
C PRO A 707 7.97 -2.28 21.21
N VAL A 708 8.75 -1.32 20.74
CA VAL A 708 9.17 -0.16 21.51
C VAL A 708 8.25 1.01 21.19
N ARG A 709 7.60 1.58 22.21
CA ARG A 709 6.60 2.65 22.06
C ARG A 709 7.18 3.99 21.60
N SER A 710 8.46 4.21 21.80
CA SER A 710 9.13 5.44 21.43
C SER A 710 9.56 5.36 19.98
N ASP A 711 9.04 6.25 19.14
CA ASP A 711 9.41 6.39 17.72
C ASP A 711 10.92 6.63 17.55
N PHE A 712 11.50 7.41 18.45
CA PHE A 712 12.95 7.64 18.50
C PHE A 712 13.75 6.34 18.70
N PHE A 713 13.44 5.57 19.74
CA PHE A 713 14.17 4.35 20.05
C PHE A 713 13.86 3.21 19.08
N ASN A 714 12.63 3.11 18.59
CA ASN A 714 12.25 2.10 17.60
C ASN A 714 13.02 2.24 16.28
N HIS A 715 13.38 3.47 15.91
CA HIS A 715 14.14 3.75 14.69
C HIS A 715 15.61 4.07 14.93
N LEU A 716 16.11 3.91 16.18
CA LEU A 716 17.50 4.16 16.48
C LEU A 716 18.40 3.10 15.83
N GLN A 717 19.25 3.56 14.91
CA GLN A 717 20.20 2.73 14.18
C GLN A 717 21.61 3.28 14.38
N VAL A 718 22.58 2.38 14.48
CA VAL A 718 24.01 2.68 14.35
C VAL A 718 24.47 2.14 13.01
N CYS A 719 25.24 2.94 12.30
CA CYS A 719 25.86 2.56 11.04
C CYS A 719 27.37 2.65 11.16
N ALA A 720 28.08 1.68 10.61
CA ALA A 720 29.50 1.79 10.30
C ALA A 720 29.62 1.89 8.77
N PHE A 721 30.49 2.73 8.27
CA PHE A 721 30.62 2.95 6.84
C PHE A 721 32.05 3.08 6.36
N GLY A 722 32.26 2.80 5.07
CA GLY A 722 33.47 3.08 4.33
C GLY A 722 33.11 3.53 2.92
N ASP A 723 33.74 4.57 2.43
CA ASP A 723 33.51 5.14 1.11
C ASP A 723 34.87 5.30 0.39
N ILE A 724 34.90 5.04 -0.92
CA ILE A 724 36.05 5.26 -1.79
C ILE A 724 35.54 5.90 -3.07
N GLY A 725 36.24 6.93 -3.58
CA GLY A 725 35.83 7.58 -4.80
C GLY A 725 36.85 8.54 -5.38
N ALA A 726 36.59 8.90 -6.61
CA ALA A 726 37.30 9.94 -7.34
C ALA A 726 36.35 10.73 -8.25
N ALA A 727 36.68 11.97 -8.53
CA ALA A 727 36.08 12.72 -9.63
C ALA A 727 37.22 13.35 -10.41
N TRP A 728 37.16 13.31 -11.74
CA TRP A 728 38.25 13.67 -12.62
C TRP A 728 37.78 14.22 -13.96
N THR A 729 38.69 14.86 -14.70
CA THR A 729 38.57 15.21 -16.09
C THR A 729 39.60 14.42 -16.90
N GLY A 730 39.25 13.98 -18.10
CA GLY A 730 40.11 13.10 -18.91
C GLY A 730 39.65 11.66 -18.90
N SER A 731 40.51 10.74 -19.33
CA SER A 731 40.22 9.33 -19.53
C SER A 731 40.05 8.56 -18.20
N ASP A 732 40.85 8.92 -17.22
CA ASP A 732 40.91 8.24 -15.90
C ASP A 732 41.38 9.28 -14.83
N PRO A 733 41.31 8.90 -13.54
CA PRO A 733 41.69 9.79 -12.45
C PRO A 733 43.14 10.29 -12.49
N TYR A 734 44.06 9.57 -13.13
CA TYR A 734 45.47 9.89 -13.23
C TYR A 734 45.83 10.59 -14.53
N SER A 735 44.88 10.93 -15.39
CA SER A 735 45.08 11.64 -16.65
C SER A 735 45.74 12.99 -16.44
N GLU A 736 46.61 13.37 -17.37
CA GLU A 736 47.19 14.73 -17.43
C GLU A 736 46.14 15.81 -17.66
N ASP A 737 45.01 15.49 -18.27
CA ASP A 737 43.86 16.37 -18.43
C ASP A 737 43.15 16.69 -17.10
N ASN A 738 43.44 15.94 -16.05
CA ASN A 738 42.84 16.16 -14.72
C ASN A 738 43.59 17.31 -14.01
N THR A 739 42.91 18.44 -13.81
CA THR A 739 43.48 19.62 -13.14
C THR A 739 44.00 19.35 -11.73
N PHE A 740 43.55 18.29 -11.10
CA PHE A 740 44.06 17.85 -9.82
C PHE A 740 45.51 17.32 -9.94
N ASN A 741 45.85 16.71 -11.06
CA ASN A 741 47.18 16.12 -11.31
C ASN A 741 48.12 17.17 -11.93
N GLN A 742 47.62 17.95 -12.88
CA GLN A 742 48.43 18.91 -13.63
C GLN A 742 47.67 20.21 -13.83
N VAL A 743 48.31 21.34 -13.51
CA VAL A 743 47.77 22.68 -13.78
C VAL A 743 48.75 23.44 -14.69
N THR A 744 48.28 23.82 -15.86
CA THR A 744 49.02 24.67 -16.76
C THR A 744 48.55 26.13 -16.68
N VAL A 745 49.42 27.00 -16.20
CA VAL A 745 49.16 28.44 -16.10
C VAL A 745 49.88 29.14 -17.26
N VAL A 746 49.13 29.72 -18.18
CA VAL A 746 49.67 30.50 -19.31
C VAL A 746 49.60 31.99 -18.98
N ARG A 747 50.73 32.61 -18.72
CA ARG A 747 50.90 34.08 -18.64
C ARG A 747 51.96 34.51 -19.63
N ASN A 748 51.56 35.00 -20.80
CA ASN A 748 52.42 35.34 -21.89
C ASN A 748 53.57 36.29 -21.44
N PRO A 749 54.86 35.93 -21.61
CA PRO A 749 55.42 34.87 -22.46
C PRO A 749 55.68 33.55 -21.72
N LEU A 750 55.24 33.37 -20.47
CA LEU A 750 55.55 32.19 -19.66
C LEU A 750 54.37 31.21 -19.65
N THR A 751 54.68 29.95 -19.90
CA THR A 751 53.79 28.82 -19.63
C THR A 751 54.40 27.99 -18.51
N ILE A 752 53.73 27.83 -17.43
CA ILE A 752 54.17 27.05 -16.28
C ILE A 752 53.23 25.86 -16.13
N THR A 753 53.73 24.67 -16.23
CA THR A 753 53.00 23.44 -15.92
C THR A 753 53.45 22.98 -14.55
N ILE A 754 52.48 22.78 -13.63
CA ILE A 754 52.68 22.31 -12.28
C ILE A 754 52.10 20.92 -12.19
N ASP A 755 52.96 19.93 -12.00
CA ASP A 755 52.53 18.55 -11.72
C ASP A 755 52.30 18.38 -10.24
N SER A 756 51.10 17.98 -9.88
CA SER A 756 50.71 17.62 -8.50
C SER A 756 50.97 16.12 -8.30
N GLN A 757 51.72 15.75 -7.30
CA GLN A 757 51.97 14.33 -6.95
C GLN A 757 51.00 13.85 -5.87
N ARG A 758 49.76 14.33 -5.87
CA ARG A 758 48.72 13.92 -4.92
C ARG A 758 47.87 12.79 -5.48
N GLU A 759 47.40 11.90 -4.60
CA GLU A 759 46.51 10.80 -4.96
C GLU A 759 45.10 11.31 -5.36
N PRO A 760 44.63 11.08 -6.59
CA PRO A 760 43.31 11.55 -7.02
C PRO A 760 42.15 10.76 -6.36
N ILE A 761 42.43 9.54 -5.90
CA ILE A 761 41.43 8.70 -5.22
C ILE A 761 41.44 9.04 -3.73
N ILE A 762 40.27 9.27 -3.21
CA ILE A 762 40.07 9.49 -1.76
C ILE A 762 39.23 8.38 -1.15
N ALA A 763 39.50 8.11 0.10
CA ALA A 763 38.74 7.13 0.89
C ALA A 763 38.27 7.73 2.21
N SER A 764 37.28 7.14 2.83
CA SER A 764 36.84 7.50 4.17
C SER A 764 36.26 6.32 4.93
N TYR A 765 36.23 6.46 6.24
CA TYR A 765 35.54 5.53 7.12
C TYR A 765 34.91 6.30 8.28
N GLY A 766 33.94 5.67 8.93
CA GLY A 766 33.30 6.33 10.06
C GLY A 766 32.14 5.55 10.62
N PHE A 767 31.44 6.22 11.49
CA PHE A 767 30.19 5.71 12.06
C PHE A 767 29.15 6.81 12.10
N GLY A 768 27.88 6.39 12.19
CA GLY A 768 26.78 7.33 12.27
C GLY A 768 25.62 6.82 13.10
N LEU A 769 24.82 7.77 13.56
CA LEU A 769 23.56 7.54 14.25
C LEU A 769 22.39 7.95 13.36
N ARG A 770 21.36 7.14 13.37
CA ARG A 770 20.11 7.35 12.63
C ARG A 770 18.95 7.21 13.58
N THR A 771 17.95 8.07 13.44
CA THR A 771 16.71 7.92 14.18
C THR A 771 15.59 8.71 13.50
N ARG A 772 14.37 8.55 13.99
CA ARG A 772 13.24 9.39 13.64
C ARG A 772 12.96 10.37 14.78
N LEU A 773 13.04 11.66 14.47
CA LEU A 773 12.80 12.74 15.40
C LEU A 773 11.79 13.73 14.82
N LEU A 774 10.71 14.04 15.53
CA LEU A 774 9.64 14.95 15.11
C LEU A 774 9.04 14.62 13.73
N GLY A 775 9.02 13.34 13.35
CA GLY A 775 8.54 12.91 12.05
C GLY A 775 9.60 12.84 10.95
N TYR A 776 10.77 13.46 11.14
CA TYR A 776 11.88 13.44 10.19
C TYR A 776 12.87 12.32 10.48
N PHE A 777 13.41 11.73 9.43
CA PHE A 777 14.56 10.84 9.56
C PHE A 777 15.83 11.68 9.66
N VAL A 778 16.49 11.57 10.79
CA VAL A 778 17.67 12.36 11.15
C VAL A 778 18.91 11.48 11.08
N ARG A 779 19.94 12.01 10.46
CA ARG A 779 21.22 11.34 10.27
C ARG A 779 22.38 12.21 10.79
N GLY A 780 23.22 11.64 11.65
CA GLY A 780 24.46 12.25 12.08
C GLY A 780 25.63 11.31 11.82
N ASP A 781 26.59 11.71 10.99
CA ASP A 781 27.76 10.93 10.62
C ASP A 781 29.05 11.60 11.10
N TRP A 782 29.94 10.83 11.71
CA TRP A 782 31.32 11.19 12.02
C TRP A 782 32.21 10.40 11.08
N GLY A 783 32.82 11.09 10.13
CA GLY A 783 33.69 10.52 9.10
C GLY A 783 35.11 11.06 9.19
N TRP A 784 36.06 10.17 8.95
CA TRP A 784 37.48 10.48 8.79
C TRP A 784 37.84 10.26 7.31
N GLY A 785 38.20 11.32 6.63
CA GLY A 785 38.72 11.26 5.27
C GLY A 785 40.15 10.76 5.25
N ILE A 786 40.53 10.07 4.19
CA ILE A 786 41.92 9.71 3.86
C ILE A 786 42.24 10.36 2.52
N ASP A 787 43.08 11.35 2.54
CA ASP A 787 43.56 12.12 1.37
C ASP A 787 45.06 12.01 1.28
N ASP A 788 45.57 11.56 0.16
CA ASP A 788 47.01 11.36 -0.07
C ASP A 788 47.66 10.46 0.99
N GLY A 789 46.94 9.41 1.41
CA GLY A 789 47.37 8.48 2.46
C GLY A 789 47.34 9.03 3.88
N VAL A 790 46.91 10.27 4.09
CA VAL A 790 46.84 10.93 5.39
C VAL A 790 45.41 10.98 5.88
N ILE A 791 45.19 10.54 7.12
CA ILE A 791 43.89 10.63 7.79
C ILE A 791 43.64 12.09 8.18
N GLN A 792 42.56 12.65 7.64
CA GLN A 792 42.13 14.00 7.88
C GLN A 792 41.35 14.11 9.23
N PRO A 793 41.24 15.30 9.83
CA PRO A 793 40.36 15.52 10.97
C PRO A 793 38.92 15.10 10.66
N SER A 794 38.21 14.59 11.65
CA SER A 794 36.84 14.14 11.48
C SER A 794 35.90 15.26 11.06
N VAL A 795 35.03 14.96 10.10
CA VAL A 795 33.96 15.84 9.67
C VAL A 795 32.63 15.29 10.18
N PHE A 796 31.85 16.15 10.82
CA PHE A 796 30.50 15.82 11.24
C PHE A 796 29.49 16.28 10.20
N HIS A 797 28.69 15.33 9.72
CA HIS A 797 27.60 15.56 8.79
C HIS A 797 26.28 15.38 9.48
N PHE A 798 25.43 16.41 9.50
CA PHE A 798 24.08 16.32 10.02
C PHE A 798 23.10 16.58 8.88
N SER A 799 22.22 15.61 8.59
CA SER A 799 21.29 15.70 7.48
C SER A 799 19.91 15.12 7.78
N LEU A 800 18.91 15.56 7.02
CA LEU A 800 17.53 15.13 7.07
C LEU A 800 17.22 14.32 5.81
N SER A 801 17.81 13.14 5.68
CA SER A 801 17.63 12.27 4.51
C SER A 801 17.80 10.81 4.88
N LEU A 802 17.19 9.92 4.10
CA LEU A 802 17.49 8.50 4.16
C LEU A 802 18.91 8.25 3.65
N ASP A 803 19.50 7.12 4.06
CA ASP A 803 20.80 6.70 3.56
C ASP A 803 20.71 6.19 2.10
N ILE A 804 21.84 5.73 1.59
CA ILE A 804 22.07 5.26 0.23
C ILE A 804 21.04 4.25 -0.24
#